data_e737a18a537995cb2fd79f74d45c000e
#
_entry.id   e737a18a537995cb2fd79f74d45c000e
#
_cell.length_a   1.000
_cell.length_b   1.000
_cell.length_c   1.000
_cell.angle_alpha   90.00
_cell.angle_beta   90.00
_cell.angle_gamma   90.00
#
_symmetry.space_group_name_H-M   'P 1'
#
loop_
_entity.id
_entity.type
_entity.pdbx_description
1 polymer ?
#
loop_
_entity_poly.entity_id
_entity_poly.type
_entity_poly.pdbx_seq_one_letter_code
_entity_poly.pdbx_strand_id
1 'polypeptide(L)'
;VAYAATTVDLPAGEFVLEVTSDDWYRVRLGGVPVGQRHPRDGGGPARATFPFTTEGGAHVVLVKTVQNHDPLFNNDGRWAFKMRILRPEGGEVVGTEGDVTPLIGAAAASPPRVATLPPAPEAPPAGPLDDFYRGLTYAGVRDFDAAVAAMDRATAAAPACALFCVAGAYVRMLAGGEYYMAEAKALLRRARVLDADCVLAIEELGVFALSEGKRDEGVKYYRESLAREPAYVSSYCGLADAAWGERWGPELLRQADAALALNPNAPRAWKVKGDYYYDRDNTPAAAECFERYVALRASDVDARLKFAECLILLGRLDDARAEYEAVLRAEPYREEGYLGLTDVAARRGDDAAARAWFAGGAAALPGSANIRRQAGYYLVGHGAAAEGYALLKEALALDGSDYRLRYYLEGAGAIPADAVSRALAVDGAALAAAAVTPEKYPHADTVMVMDQTVEYVNADYSFREENYNLIRILNDKGRERWGEITVMSEPGTEVRAARTYLPAGGAVDATSIKDSNGVKVISMEQVVAGATLEVAYDLNFNRRMVFGLPDYYSQPFFMAELGEALARTRFAVVVPAGAAWADRLRFDVAHQRLGVRKVRGDGRTAYIFERKNVAALVEEPMMPAKDAFAPYVRAATLGDVGRLAAWYMGELWGRFELDEGLRRRLAATVAGAPDDRARAAAVYYDVVKTVESPGGSVYYPAPARLTAFRGQGRTVDRAVLIVALCRELGIPAKLALVGTGGGKEEWRFITPDLFDTVLVYFPTLGAEGTYADPLLDTLAFGEVWTAAYGKPALLVDDAGFAYGRVPAAPFEKDCIRLDLALALEPSGRATFEGRREYRGLRGAYRDSFTNPEDQASNVEVALSSVLAGATVTNYGFENLNDLRGDFALTFEGEVPNYARPRGEGLALGAVPYSFDLGQVFITAEKRRYPLRIERPEAWEDDVRISLPAGYRLGAQPRDARFEGPGASYTVEYTVNGDELEIRRRLFVAQGDISPRAYRAFVRFCRDVDAWEKEELKLTPVGGP
;
A
#
# COMPACT_ATOMS: atom_id res chain seq x y z
N VAL A 1 1.88 12.66 -16.69
CA VAL A 1 2.67 12.86 -17.90
C VAL A 1 2.66 14.33 -18.25
N ALA A 2 3.85 14.97 -18.34
CA ALA A 2 3.99 16.33 -18.84
C ALA A 2 4.81 16.35 -20.15
N TYR A 3 4.59 17.37 -20.93
CA TYR A 3 5.38 17.63 -22.14
C TYR A 3 5.92 19.05 -22.04
N ALA A 4 7.22 19.20 -22.29
CA ALA A 4 7.84 20.49 -22.49
C ALA A 4 8.43 20.53 -23.89
N ALA A 5 8.26 21.64 -24.58
CA ALA A 5 8.82 21.83 -25.90
C ALA A 5 9.50 23.20 -25.99
N THR A 6 10.66 23.25 -26.66
CA THR A 6 11.34 24.48 -26.98
C THR A 6 12.01 24.34 -28.36
N THR A 7 12.37 25.45 -28.97
CA THR A 7 13.17 25.44 -30.18
C THR A 7 14.59 25.92 -29.86
N VAL A 8 15.58 25.18 -30.35
CA VAL A 8 17.00 25.57 -30.25
C VAL A 8 17.59 25.71 -31.64
N ASP A 9 18.33 26.74 -31.86
CA ASP A 9 19.11 26.96 -33.11
C ASP A 9 20.56 26.52 -32.85
N LEU A 10 20.99 25.47 -33.53
CA LEU A 10 22.30 24.88 -33.34
C LEU A 10 23.13 25.02 -34.62
N PRO A 11 24.43 25.32 -34.52
CA PRO A 11 25.31 25.19 -35.66
C PRO A 11 25.51 23.72 -36.06
N ALA A 12 26.01 23.45 -37.24
CA ALA A 12 26.40 22.11 -37.62
C ALA A 12 27.52 21.60 -36.72
N GLY A 13 27.44 20.36 -36.25
CA GLY A 13 28.47 19.80 -35.38
C GLY A 13 27.96 18.68 -34.44
N GLU A 14 28.86 18.31 -33.54
CA GLU A 14 28.60 17.32 -32.50
C GLU A 14 28.22 18.02 -31.18
N PHE A 15 27.22 17.46 -30.46
CA PHE A 15 26.74 18.01 -29.21
C PHE A 15 26.37 16.89 -28.23
N VAL A 16 26.27 17.24 -26.96
CA VAL A 16 25.80 16.39 -25.90
C VAL A 16 24.57 17.03 -25.27
N LEU A 17 23.42 16.37 -25.35
CA LEU A 17 22.24 16.75 -24.63
C LEU A 17 22.35 16.17 -23.22
N GLU A 18 22.32 17.04 -22.21
CA GLU A 18 22.31 16.68 -20.81
C GLU A 18 20.92 16.93 -20.24
N VAL A 19 20.34 15.92 -19.61
CA VAL A 19 19.03 16.01 -18.93
C VAL A 19 19.18 15.57 -17.48
N THR A 20 18.74 16.41 -16.57
CA THR A 20 18.62 16.07 -15.14
C THR A 20 17.15 16.05 -14.78
N SER A 21 16.65 14.93 -14.29
CA SER A 21 15.27 14.77 -13.84
C SER A 21 15.21 13.69 -12.79
N ASP A 22 14.33 13.84 -11.82
CA ASP A 22 13.92 12.82 -10.86
C ASP A 22 12.87 11.87 -11.44
N ASP A 23 12.28 12.23 -12.58
CA ASP A 23 11.21 11.51 -13.25
C ASP A 23 11.65 10.79 -14.52
N TRP A 24 10.80 9.89 -14.99
CA TRP A 24 10.93 9.26 -16.31
C TRP A 24 10.85 10.30 -17.42
N TYR A 25 11.75 10.24 -18.37
CA TYR A 25 11.66 11.13 -19.51
C TYR A 25 12.09 10.48 -20.83
N ARG A 26 11.57 11.05 -21.90
CA ARG A 26 12.01 10.81 -23.27
C ARG A 26 12.20 12.14 -23.97
N VAL A 27 13.36 12.33 -24.57
CA VAL A 27 13.69 13.55 -25.33
C VAL A 27 13.69 13.24 -26.81
N ARG A 28 13.04 14.10 -27.57
CA ARG A 28 13.13 14.12 -29.04
C ARG A 28 13.70 15.44 -29.50
N LEU A 29 14.56 15.38 -30.49
CA LEU A 29 15.14 16.56 -31.16
C LEU A 29 14.76 16.47 -32.64
N GLY A 30 14.06 17.47 -33.19
CA GLY A 30 13.58 17.44 -34.57
C GLY A 30 12.70 16.22 -34.89
N GLY A 31 11.96 15.71 -33.92
CA GLY A 31 11.13 14.51 -34.04
C GLY A 31 11.87 13.17 -33.85
N VAL A 32 13.20 13.17 -33.81
CA VAL A 32 14.03 11.99 -33.61
C VAL A 32 14.24 11.75 -32.12
N PRO A 33 14.04 10.54 -31.59
CA PRO A 33 14.38 10.22 -30.21
C PRO A 33 15.88 10.28 -30.01
N VAL A 34 16.36 11.19 -29.17
CA VAL A 34 17.81 11.34 -28.85
C VAL A 34 18.16 10.69 -27.52
N GLY A 35 17.21 10.56 -26.60
CA GLY A 35 17.45 9.90 -25.32
C GLY A 35 16.17 9.58 -24.57
N GLN A 36 16.27 8.57 -23.75
CA GLN A 36 15.24 8.24 -22.77
C GLN A 36 15.89 7.68 -21.52
N ARG A 37 15.25 7.91 -20.41
CA ARG A 37 15.63 7.32 -19.15
C ARG A 37 14.40 6.84 -18.40
N HIS A 38 14.51 5.65 -17.89
CA HIS A 38 13.69 5.11 -16.82
C HIS A 38 14.46 5.32 -15.52
N PRO A 39 14.04 6.17 -14.57
CA PRO A 39 14.58 6.08 -13.24
C PRO A 39 14.23 4.71 -12.70
N ARG A 40 15.24 3.97 -12.34
CA ARG A 40 15.08 2.76 -11.56
C ARG A 40 14.77 3.23 -10.15
N ASP A 41 13.56 2.95 -9.70
CA ASP A 41 12.95 3.24 -8.40
C ASP A 41 13.79 3.97 -7.33
N GLY A 42 13.30 5.14 -6.90
CA GLY A 42 13.70 5.76 -5.64
C GLY A 42 15.02 6.56 -5.60
N GLY A 43 15.63 6.84 -6.73
CA GLY A 43 16.81 7.70 -6.78
C GLY A 43 16.45 9.16 -7.01
N GLY A 44 17.04 10.07 -6.26
CA GLY A 44 16.94 11.52 -6.50
C GLY A 44 17.34 11.95 -7.92
N PRO A 45 17.31 13.26 -8.23
CA PRO A 45 17.47 13.78 -9.58
C PRO A 45 18.74 13.25 -10.24
N ALA A 46 18.55 12.50 -11.32
CA ALA A 46 19.63 11.86 -12.02
C ALA A 46 19.88 12.52 -13.37
N ARG A 47 21.14 12.76 -13.63
CA ARG A 47 21.66 13.39 -14.83
C ARG A 47 22.00 12.31 -15.86
N ALA A 48 21.54 12.46 -17.09
CA ALA A 48 21.93 11.63 -18.21
C ALA A 48 22.40 12.47 -19.39
N THR A 49 23.30 11.91 -20.17
CA THR A 49 23.90 12.61 -21.34
C THR A 49 23.64 11.77 -22.59
N PHE A 50 23.27 12.46 -23.67
CA PHE A 50 22.95 11.83 -24.95
C PHE A 50 23.72 12.57 -26.06
N PRO A 51 24.74 11.94 -26.66
CA PRO A 51 25.46 12.53 -27.77
C PRO A 51 24.61 12.53 -29.04
N PHE A 52 24.69 13.60 -29.82
CA PHE A 52 24.02 13.70 -31.12
C PHE A 52 24.81 14.61 -32.07
N THR A 53 24.56 14.45 -33.36
CA THR A 53 25.11 15.33 -34.40
C THR A 53 23.98 16.02 -35.14
N THR A 54 24.22 17.26 -35.59
CA THR A 54 23.28 18.01 -36.42
C THR A 54 23.99 18.68 -37.59
N GLU A 55 23.26 18.83 -38.70
CA GLU A 55 23.70 19.64 -39.84
C GLU A 55 23.48 21.14 -39.62
N GLY A 56 22.97 21.53 -38.47
CA GLY A 56 22.65 22.88 -38.04
C GLY A 56 21.20 23.28 -38.34
N GLY A 57 20.78 24.44 -37.78
CA GLY A 57 19.45 25.00 -37.91
C GLY A 57 18.57 24.85 -36.68
N ALA A 58 17.33 25.26 -36.80
CA ALA A 58 16.36 25.28 -35.75
C ALA A 58 15.79 23.85 -35.47
N HIS A 59 15.96 23.36 -34.26
CA HIS A 59 15.47 22.06 -33.83
C HIS A 59 14.42 22.20 -32.74
N VAL A 60 13.32 21.51 -32.88
CA VAL A 60 12.32 21.38 -31.81
C VAL A 60 12.80 20.32 -30.84
N VAL A 61 13.04 20.71 -29.57
CA VAL A 61 13.28 19.78 -28.47
C VAL A 61 11.98 19.51 -27.79
N LEU A 62 11.54 18.25 -27.77
CA LEU A 62 10.36 17.79 -27.08
C LEU A 62 10.77 16.83 -25.96
N VAL A 63 10.47 17.20 -24.72
CA VAL A 63 10.67 16.34 -23.55
C VAL A 63 9.31 15.84 -23.10
N LYS A 64 9.14 14.53 -23.06
CA LYS A 64 8.04 13.88 -22.36
C LYS A 64 8.57 13.39 -21.03
N THR A 65 8.00 13.84 -19.93
CA THR A 65 8.29 13.33 -18.59
C THR A 65 7.07 12.66 -18.00
N VAL A 66 7.31 11.62 -17.20
CA VAL A 66 6.26 10.85 -16.53
C VAL A 66 6.67 10.74 -15.07
N GLN A 67 5.95 11.42 -14.20
CA GLN A 67 6.20 11.36 -12.76
C GLN A 67 5.78 9.99 -12.24
N ASN A 68 6.70 9.31 -11.58
CA ASN A 68 6.44 8.11 -10.83
C ASN A 68 6.12 8.53 -9.39
N HIS A 69 4.85 8.46 -9.01
CA HIS A 69 4.41 8.88 -7.69
C HIS A 69 4.58 7.71 -6.73
N ASP A 70 5.61 7.74 -5.90
CA ASP A 70 5.70 6.87 -4.73
C ASP A 70 4.94 7.54 -3.57
N PRO A 71 3.82 6.97 -3.11
CA PRO A 71 3.04 7.55 -2.02
C PRO A 71 3.75 7.54 -0.66
N LEU A 72 4.89 6.85 -0.54
CA LEU A 72 5.69 6.76 0.69
C LEU A 72 6.76 7.86 0.79
N PHE A 73 7.09 8.52 -0.32
CA PHE A 73 7.98 9.67 -0.32
C PHE A 73 7.20 10.91 -0.67
N ASN A 74 7.16 11.83 0.29
CA ASN A 74 6.50 13.12 0.22
C ASN A 74 7.06 13.96 -0.95
N ASN A 75 6.60 13.66 -2.15
CA ASN A 75 6.91 14.41 -3.33
C ASN A 75 5.83 15.48 -3.46
N ASP A 76 6.20 16.73 -3.28
CA ASP A 76 5.34 17.91 -3.31
C ASP A 76 4.69 18.19 -4.69
N GLY A 77 4.66 17.17 -5.56
CA GLY A 77 4.01 17.20 -6.87
C GLY A 77 4.71 18.10 -7.90
N ARG A 78 5.92 18.53 -7.63
CA ARG A 78 6.69 19.39 -8.53
C ARG A 78 7.34 18.58 -9.64
N TRP A 79 7.09 18.98 -10.87
CA TRP A 79 7.73 18.43 -12.05
C TRP A 79 8.96 19.28 -12.33
N ALA A 80 10.15 18.77 -12.10
CA ALA A 80 11.39 19.47 -12.42
C ALA A 80 12.27 18.63 -13.34
N PHE A 81 12.67 19.21 -14.44
CA PHE A 81 13.79 18.70 -15.19
C PHE A 81 14.65 19.89 -15.64
N LYS A 82 15.94 19.64 -15.69
CA LYS A 82 16.93 20.60 -16.24
C LYS A 82 17.54 19.99 -17.49
N MET A 83 17.61 20.75 -18.51
CA MET A 83 18.20 20.35 -19.80
C MET A 83 19.26 21.34 -20.22
N ARG A 84 20.41 20.82 -20.70
CA ARG A 84 21.47 21.62 -21.30
C ARG A 84 21.95 20.96 -22.58
N ILE A 85 22.35 21.77 -23.54
CA ILE A 85 23.06 21.29 -24.72
C ILE A 85 24.50 21.77 -24.58
N LEU A 86 25.44 20.85 -24.61
CA LEU A 86 26.84 21.04 -24.39
C LEU A 86 27.62 20.69 -25.66
N ARG A 87 28.81 21.27 -25.83
CA ARG A 87 29.80 20.78 -26.77
C ARG A 87 30.48 19.53 -26.21
N PRO A 88 31.02 18.62 -27.01
CA PRO A 88 31.70 17.41 -26.53
C PRO A 88 32.78 17.70 -25.48
N GLU A 89 33.45 18.84 -25.57
CA GLU A 89 34.46 19.30 -24.62
C GLU A 89 33.89 19.93 -23.34
N GLY A 90 32.57 20.00 -23.19
CA GLY A 90 31.90 20.41 -21.95
C GLY A 90 31.46 21.88 -21.87
N GLY A 91 31.64 22.67 -22.90
CA GLY A 91 31.17 24.07 -22.97
C GLY A 91 29.68 24.17 -23.27
N GLU A 92 28.93 25.00 -22.55
CA GLU A 92 27.51 25.28 -22.87
C GLU A 92 27.38 25.95 -24.24
N VAL A 93 26.36 25.56 -25.01
CA VAL A 93 26.03 26.27 -26.26
C VAL A 93 25.32 27.56 -25.93
N VAL A 94 25.95 28.68 -26.26
CA VAL A 94 25.39 30.02 -25.98
C VAL A 94 24.13 30.24 -26.84
N GLY A 95 23.01 30.63 -26.20
CA GLY A 95 21.79 31.03 -26.91
C GLY A 95 20.58 30.11 -26.71
N THR A 96 20.59 29.24 -25.70
CA THR A 96 19.44 28.40 -25.35
C THR A 96 18.46 29.08 -24.37
N GLU A 97 18.21 30.37 -24.45
CA GLU A 97 17.06 31.02 -23.84
C GLU A 97 15.81 30.62 -24.63
N GLY A 98 15.12 29.59 -24.15
CA GLY A 98 13.96 29.06 -24.83
C GLY A 98 12.68 29.74 -24.39
N ASP A 99 11.98 30.31 -25.33
CA ASP A 99 10.60 30.74 -25.18
C ASP A 99 9.68 29.52 -25.31
N VAL A 100 8.92 29.22 -24.27
CA VAL A 100 7.95 28.12 -24.28
C VAL A 100 6.68 28.58 -25.00
N THR A 101 6.73 28.56 -26.31
CA THR A 101 5.56 28.87 -27.15
C THR A 101 4.95 27.59 -27.68
N PRO A 102 3.60 27.45 -27.75
CA PRO A 102 2.99 26.27 -28.32
C PRO A 102 3.35 26.14 -29.81
N LEU A 103 4.13 25.12 -30.13
CA LEU A 103 4.69 24.86 -31.46
C LEU A 103 3.64 24.14 -32.34
N ILE A 104 2.81 24.90 -32.98
CA ILE A 104 2.01 24.43 -34.13
C ILE A 104 2.62 25.11 -35.37
N GLY A 105 3.45 24.36 -36.15
CA GLY A 105 3.80 24.70 -37.51
C GLY A 105 5.23 25.19 -37.83
N ALA A 106 6.25 24.92 -36.99
CA ALA A 106 7.64 25.21 -37.38
C ALA A 106 8.18 24.15 -38.38
N ALA A 107 8.72 24.58 -39.50
CA ALA A 107 9.42 23.73 -40.45
C ALA A 107 10.72 23.21 -39.79
N ALA A 108 10.82 21.90 -39.62
CA ALA A 108 11.96 21.27 -38.99
C ALA A 108 13.18 21.28 -39.94
N ALA A 109 14.34 21.62 -39.41
CA ALA A 109 15.64 21.31 -40.05
C ALA A 109 15.81 19.81 -40.22
N SER A 110 16.78 19.37 -41.03
CA SER A 110 17.06 17.95 -41.22
C SER A 110 17.17 17.24 -39.86
N PRO A 111 16.57 16.04 -39.69
CA PRO A 111 16.55 15.36 -38.41
C PRO A 111 17.98 15.06 -37.96
N PRO A 112 18.32 15.30 -36.67
CA PRO A 112 19.63 15.00 -36.14
C PRO A 112 19.92 13.51 -36.20
N ARG A 113 21.14 13.13 -36.48
CA ARG A 113 21.60 11.76 -36.40
C ARG A 113 21.98 11.47 -34.94
N VAL A 114 21.32 10.52 -34.30
CA VAL A 114 21.76 10.00 -33.00
C VAL A 114 23.11 9.30 -33.24
N ALA A 115 24.17 9.85 -32.69
CA ALA A 115 25.43 9.17 -32.68
C ALA A 115 25.37 8.04 -31.64
N THR A 116 25.25 6.80 -32.11
CA THR A 116 25.85 5.73 -31.34
C THR A 116 27.37 5.94 -31.51
N LEU A 117 28.01 6.55 -30.51
CA LEU A 117 29.44 6.44 -30.41
C LEU A 117 29.76 4.94 -30.45
N PRO A 118 30.54 4.45 -31.43
CA PRO A 118 31.07 3.11 -31.29
C PRO A 118 31.81 3.10 -29.96
N PRO A 119 31.61 2.07 -29.11
CA PRO A 119 32.45 1.94 -27.95
C PRO A 119 33.88 2.09 -28.45
N ALA A 120 34.63 3.06 -27.89
CA ALA A 120 36.06 3.15 -28.21
C ALA A 120 36.62 1.74 -28.10
N PRO A 121 37.41 1.24 -29.08
CA PRO A 121 37.94 -0.11 -29.00
C PRO A 121 38.76 -0.20 -27.72
N GLU A 122 38.11 -0.66 -26.65
CA GLU A 122 38.75 -0.80 -25.37
C GLU A 122 39.78 -1.90 -25.52
N ALA A 123 41.06 -1.54 -25.33
CA ALA A 123 42.05 -2.54 -25.09
C ALA A 123 41.53 -3.43 -23.94
N PRO A 124 41.66 -4.76 -24.04
CA PRO A 124 41.21 -5.63 -22.97
C PRO A 124 41.86 -5.17 -21.66
N PRO A 125 41.16 -5.15 -20.54
CA PRO A 125 41.66 -4.69 -19.25
C PRO A 125 42.95 -5.48 -18.90
N ALA A 126 44.00 -4.75 -18.52
CA ALA A 126 45.28 -5.32 -18.17
C ALA A 126 45.28 -6.05 -16.80
N GLY A 127 44.18 -5.91 -16.04
CA GLY A 127 44.00 -6.57 -14.75
C GLY A 127 42.90 -5.95 -13.91
N PRO A 128 42.63 -6.47 -12.66
CA PRO A 128 41.54 -6.00 -11.82
C PRO A 128 41.65 -4.51 -11.42
N LEU A 129 42.83 -3.96 -11.32
CA LEU A 129 42.99 -2.53 -11.05
C LEU A 129 42.57 -1.65 -12.25
N ASP A 130 42.76 -2.10 -13.47
CA ASP A 130 42.30 -1.38 -14.65
C ASP A 130 40.76 -1.37 -14.72
N ASP A 131 40.13 -2.51 -14.49
CA ASP A 131 38.67 -2.59 -14.36
C ASP A 131 38.13 -1.70 -13.22
N PHE A 132 38.81 -1.68 -12.08
CA PHE A 132 38.44 -0.80 -10.95
C PHE A 132 38.49 0.68 -11.36
N TYR A 133 39.56 1.16 -11.98
CA TYR A 133 39.66 2.55 -12.43
C TYR A 133 38.65 2.88 -13.55
N ARG A 134 38.39 1.96 -14.47
CA ARG A 134 37.34 2.08 -15.47
C ARG A 134 35.97 2.23 -14.82
N GLY A 135 35.67 1.40 -13.81
CA GLY A 135 34.45 1.50 -13.07
C GLY A 135 34.23 2.85 -12.40
N LEU A 136 35.29 3.42 -11.78
CA LEU A 136 35.25 4.77 -11.22
C LEU A 136 35.07 5.83 -12.29
N THR A 137 35.74 5.68 -13.44
CA THR A 137 35.63 6.61 -14.57
C THR A 137 34.24 6.62 -15.15
N TYR A 138 33.65 5.44 -15.43
CA TYR A 138 32.28 5.31 -15.90
C TYR A 138 31.26 5.88 -14.88
N ALA A 139 31.47 5.66 -13.59
CA ALA A 139 30.64 6.27 -12.54
C ALA A 139 30.76 7.82 -12.57
N GLY A 140 31.93 8.33 -12.80
CA GLY A 140 32.17 9.79 -12.94
C GLY A 140 31.45 10.44 -14.12
N VAL A 141 31.30 9.71 -15.23
CA VAL A 141 30.50 10.15 -16.39
C VAL A 141 29.06 9.64 -16.34
N ARG A 142 28.68 8.97 -15.27
CA ARG A 142 27.33 8.42 -14.99
C ARG A 142 26.86 7.35 -15.96
N ASP A 143 27.78 6.64 -16.59
CA ASP A 143 27.49 5.37 -17.25
C ASP A 143 27.51 4.24 -16.20
N PHE A 144 26.43 4.13 -15.47
CA PHE A 144 26.36 3.21 -14.33
C PHE A 144 26.34 1.75 -14.75
N ASP A 145 25.79 1.40 -15.89
CA ASP A 145 25.79 0.01 -16.37
C ASP A 145 27.20 -0.45 -16.70
N ALA A 146 27.98 0.39 -17.41
CA ALA A 146 29.40 0.13 -17.67
C ALA A 146 30.23 0.13 -16.37
N ALA A 147 29.90 1.05 -15.43
CA ALA A 147 30.60 1.17 -14.16
C ALA A 147 30.39 -0.10 -13.29
N VAL A 148 29.15 -0.58 -13.16
CA VAL A 148 28.83 -1.81 -12.43
C VAL A 148 29.51 -3.02 -13.07
N ALA A 149 29.44 -3.16 -14.40
CA ALA A 149 30.08 -4.27 -15.10
C ALA A 149 31.60 -4.30 -14.91
N ALA A 150 32.27 -3.13 -14.91
CA ALA A 150 33.70 -3.01 -14.66
C ALA A 150 34.04 -3.39 -13.20
N MET A 151 33.28 -2.90 -12.22
CA MET A 151 33.47 -3.26 -10.81
C MET A 151 33.24 -4.75 -10.54
N ASP A 152 32.27 -5.37 -11.23
CA ASP A 152 32.03 -6.82 -11.11
C ASP A 152 33.19 -7.64 -11.67
N ARG A 153 33.77 -7.24 -12.79
CA ARG A 153 35.00 -7.88 -13.32
C ARG A 153 36.19 -7.73 -12.36
N ALA A 154 36.38 -6.51 -11.81
CA ALA A 154 37.44 -6.26 -10.82
C ALA A 154 37.26 -7.14 -9.57
N THR A 155 36.07 -7.23 -9.04
CA THR A 155 35.72 -8.06 -7.86
C THR A 155 35.84 -9.54 -8.16
N ALA A 156 35.45 -9.99 -9.35
CA ALA A 156 35.60 -11.38 -9.77
C ALA A 156 37.06 -11.80 -9.96
N ALA A 157 37.89 -10.89 -10.51
CA ALA A 157 39.33 -11.14 -10.72
C ALA A 157 40.15 -11.09 -9.42
N ALA A 158 39.68 -10.34 -8.41
CA ALA A 158 40.32 -10.24 -7.10
C ALA A 158 39.29 -10.40 -5.96
N PRO A 159 38.73 -11.59 -5.75
CA PRO A 159 37.59 -11.84 -4.86
C PRO A 159 37.88 -11.63 -3.36
N ALA A 160 39.15 -11.55 -2.97
CA ALA A 160 39.61 -11.29 -1.61
C ALA A 160 39.85 -9.77 -1.32
N CYS A 161 39.64 -8.90 -2.29
CA CYS A 161 39.86 -7.47 -2.12
C CYS A 161 38.62 -6.77 -1.56
N ALA A 162 38.64 -6.41 -0.27
CA ALA A 162 37.54 -5.70 0.39
C ALA A 162 37.25 -4.33 -0.26
N LEU A 163 38.30 -3.61 -0.71
CA LEU A 163 38.15 -2.30 -1.35
C LEU A 163 37.33 -2.36 -2.64
N PHE A 164 37.50 -3.43 -3.44
CA PHE A 164 36.68 -3.58 -4.66
C PHE A 164 35.21 -3.82 -4.35
N CYS A 165 34.92 -4.55 -3.26
CA CYS A 165 33.55 -4.70 -2.80
C CYS A 165 32.95 -3.36 -2.34
N VAL A 166 33.72 -2.55 -1.58
CA VAL A 166 33.27 -1.21 -1.16
C VAL A 166 33.04 -0.29 -2.36
N ALA A 167 33.97 -0.22 -3.30
CA ALA A 167 33.81 0.59 -4.50
C ALA A 167 32.64 0.12 -5.38
N GLY A 168 32.48 -1.20 -5.54
CA GLY A 168 31.34 -1.78 -6.24
C GLY A 168 30.00 -1.45 -5.57
N ALA A 169 29.96 -1.41 -4.24
CA ALA A 169 28.81 -0.95 -3.47
C ALA A 169 28.54 0.53 -3.74
N TYR A 170 29.56 1.37 -3.66
CA TYR A 170 29.44 2.82 -3.87
C TYR A 170 28.95 3.15 -5.27
N VAL A 171 29.45 2.49 -6.31
CA VAL A 171 28.96 2.65 -7.69
C VAL A 171 27.47 2.31 -7.78
N ARG A 172 27.01 1.24 -7.12
CA ARG A 172 25.62 0.84 -7.10
C ARG A 172 24.74 1.82 -6.33
N MET A 173 25.23 2.38 -5.23
CA MET A 173 24.55 3.44 -4.49
C MET A 173 24.37 4.71 -5.34
N LEU A 174 25.39 5.08 -6.13
CA LEU A 174 25.30 6.18 -7.08
C LEU A 174 24.34 5.90 -8.24
N ALA A 175 24.29 4.65 -8.71
CA ALA A 175 23.34 4.22 -9.74
C ALA A 175 21.89 4.29 -9.24
N GLY A 176 21.66 4.10 -7.95
CA GLY A 176 20.36 4.16 -7.31
C GLY A 176 19.45 2.97 -7.67
N GLY A 177 18.25 3.01 -7.15
CA GLY A 177 17.24 1.95 -7.32
C GLY A 177 17.39 0.80 -6.33
N GLU A 178 16.23 0.20 -5.97
CA GLU A 178 16.18 -0.80 -4.90
C GLU A 178 17.09 -2.00 -5.14
N TYR A 179 17.21 -2.45 -6.40
CA TYR A 179 18.06 -3.58 -6.73
C TYR A 179 19.54 -3.29 -6.45
N TYR A 180 20.07 -2.17 -6.96
CA TYR A 180 21.45 -1.80 -6.74
C TYR A 180 21.75 -1.47 -5.26
N MET A 181 20.80 -0.88 -4.55
CA MET A 181 20.95 -0.66 -3.10
C MET A 181 21.05 -1.98 -2.33
N ALA A 182 20.27 -3.00 -2.70
CA ALA A 182 20.35 -4.31 -2.09
C ALA A 182 21.69 -5.01 -2.38
N GLU A 183 22.16 -4.96 -3.64
CA GLU A 183 23.48 -5.48 -4.01
C GLU A 183 24.62 -4.74 -3.30
N ALA A 184 24.52 -3.40 -3.20
CA ALA A 184 25.48 -2.57 -2.48
C ALA A 184 25.62 -3.05 -1.02
N LYS A 185 24.49 -3.25 -0.33
CA LYS A 185 24.49 -3.77 1.03
C LYS A 185 25.14 -5.15 1.15
N ALA A 186 24.91 -6.04 0.18
CA ALA A 186 25.54 -7.37 0.15
C ALA A 186 27.06 -7.26 -0.04
N LEU A 187 27.51 -6.38 -0.94
CA LEU A 187 28.94 -6.11 -1.17
C LEU A 187 29.62 -5.52 0.08
N LEU A 188 28.98 -4.61 0.80
CA LEU A 188 29.50 -4.06 2.06
C LEU A 188 29.62 -5.13 3.14
N ARG A 189 28.62 -6.03 3.26
CA ARG A 189 28.71 -7.20 4.17
C ARG A 189 29.86 -8.12 3.79
N ARG A 190 30.04 -8.37 2.50
CA ARG A 190 31.18 -9.16 2.00
C ARG A 190 32.51 -8.46 2.29
N ALA A 191 32.62 -7.14 2.07
CA ALA A 191 33.82 -6.37 2.39
C ALA A 191 34.20 -6.53 3.88
N ARG A 192 33.22 -6.44 4.77
CA ARG A 192 33.42 -6.65 6.20
C ARG A 192 33.84 -8.07 6.58
N VAL A 193 33.39 -9.08 5.83
CA VAL A 193 33.88 -10.47 6.04
C VAL A 193 35.30 -10.64 5.58
N LEU A 194 35.70 -9.97 4.48
CA LEU A 194 37.06 -10.01 3.95
C LEU A 194 38.06 -9.20 4.80
N ASP A 195 37.58 -8.08 5.33
CA ASP A 195 38.36 -7.18 6.19
C ASP A 195 37.44 -6.67 7.33
N ALA A 196 37.61 -7.26 8.51
CA ALA A 196 36.80 -6.92 9.68
C ALA A 196 37.05 -5.48 10.18
N ASP A 197 38.15 -4.86 9.81
CA ASP A 197 38.52 -3.50 10.17
C ASP A 197 38.22 -2.47 9.06
N CYS A 198 37.50 -2.87 8.01
CA CYS A 198 37.07 -1.98 6.92
C CYS A 198 36.06 -0.96 7.42
N VAL A 199 36.52 0.16 7.95
CA VAL A 199 35.70 1.25 8.54
C VAL A 199 34.65 1.76 7.57
N LEU A 200 35.00 1.90 6.27
CA LEU A 200 34.08 2.33 5.21
C LEU A 200 32.88 1.39 5.09
N ALA A 201 33.10 0.08 5.08
CA ALA A 201 32.02 -0.87 4.95
C ALA A 201 31.14 -0.90 6.22
N ILE A 202 31.73 -0.76 7.40
CA ILE A 202 31.03 -0.71 8.68
C ILE A 202 30.12 0.54 8.75
N GLU A 203 30.65 1.69 8.38
CA GLU A 203 29.91 2.97 8.43
C GLU A 203 28.72 2.96 7.46
N GLU A 204 28.95 2.57 6.21
CA GLU A 204 27.89 2.50 5.20
C GLU A 204 26.79 1.48 5.57
N LEU A 205 27.13 0.36 6.26
CA LEU A 205 26.12 -0.54 6.83
C LEU A 205 25.29 0.17 7.92
N GLY A 206 25.89 1.10 8.66
CA GLY A 206 25.20 1.96 9.60
C GLY A 206 24.20 2.90 8.90
N VAL A 207 24.59 3.49 7.77
CA VAL A 207 23.69 4.30 6.93
C VAL A 207 22.49 3.47 6.45
N PHE A 208 22.74 2.26 5.92
CA PHE A 208 21.68 1.35 5.50
C PHE A 208 20.74 0.97 6.64
N ALA A 209 21.28 0.67 7.81
CA ALA A 209 20.46 0.32 8.96
C ALA A 209 19.53 1.46 9.39
N LEU A 210 20.01 2.71 9.40
CA LEU A 210 19.18 3.87 9.70
C LEU A 210 18.09 4.09 8.65
N SER A 211 18.42 3.98 7.37
CA SER A 211 17.44 4.15 6.27
C SER A 211 16.35 3.08 6.29
N GLU A 212 16.64 1.89 6.84
CA GLU A 212 15.68 0.80 7.04
C GLU A 212 14.90 0.92 8.37
N GLY A 213 15.10 1.99 9.13
CA GLY A 213 14.49 2.16 10.45
C GLY A 213 15.09 1.29 11.57
N LYS A 214 16.17 0.54 11.29
CA LYS A 214 16.88 -0.34 12.25
C LYS A 214 17.91 0.44 13.05
N ARG A 215 17.44 1.37 13.85
CA ARG A 215 18.29 2.38 14.52
C ARG A 215 19.34 1.78 15.44
N ASP A 216 18.98 0.82 16.28
CA ASP A 216 19.92 0.20 17.23
C ASP A 216 21.08 -0.50 16.49
N GLU A 217 20.77 -1.13 15.36
CA GLU A 217 21.76 -1.74 14.47
C GLU A 217 22.68 -0.66 13.87
N GLY A 218 22.10 0.46 13.39
CA GLY A 218 22.87 1.60 12.89
C GLY A 218 23.80 2.20 13.92
N VAL A 219 23.31 2.47 15.13
CA VAL A 219 24.13 2.96 16.25
C VAL A 219 25.26 1.98 16.59
N LYS A 220 24.98 0.68 16.55
CA LYS A 220 26.00 -0.36 16.78
C LYS A 220 27.11 -0.28 15.74
N TYR A 221 26.79 -0.16 14.45
CA TYR A 221 27.78 -0.03 13.39
C TYR A 221 28.62 1.25 13.53
N TYR A 222 28.03 2.40 13.81
CA TYR A 222 28.80 3.63 13.99
C TYR A 222 29.74 3.55 15.19
N ARG A 223 29.30 2.99 16.32
CA ARG A 223 30.19 2.75 17.48
C ARG A 223 31.29 1.77 17.17
N GLU A 224 31.00 0.74 16.38
CA GLU A 224 31.99 -0.23 15.93
C GLU A 224 33.03 0.44 15.00
N SER A 225 32.61 1.32 14.10
CA SER A 225 33.49 2.13 13.26
C SER A 225 34.42 3.01 14.10
N LEU A 226 33.87 3.73 15.09
CA LEU A 226 34.67 4.61 15.99
C LEU A 226 35.58 3.84 16.94
N ALA A 227 35.28 2.60 17.28
CA ALA A 227 36.18 1.75 18.04
C ALA A 227 37.45 1.38 17.24
N ARG A 228 37.38 1.37 15.92
CA ARG A 228 38.52 1.11 15.03
C ARG A 228 39.22 2.39 14.62
N GLU A 229 38.47 3.40 14.25
CA GLU A 229 39.00 4.73 13.84
C GLU A 229 38.27 5.83 14.63
N PRO A 230 38.80 6.21 15.80
CA PRO A 230 38.20 7.25 16.64
C PRO A 230 38.08 8.62 16.00
N ALA A 231 38.84 8.88 14.95
CA ALA A 231 38.82 10.15 14.21
C ALA A 231 37.89 10.14 12.99
N TYR A 232 37.07 9.09 12.83
CA TYR A 232 36.20 8.94 11.66
C TYR A 232 34.93 9.80 11.79
N VAL A 233 34.98 11.03 11.27
CA VAL A 233 33.97 12.10 11.42
C VAL A 233 32.56 11.66 10.97
N SER A 234 32.45 10.87 9.88
CA SER A 234 31.16 10.46 9.35
C SER A 234 30.33 9.65 10.36
N SER A 235 30.97 8.78 11.15
CA SER A 235 30.27 7.99 12.15
C SER A 235 29.73 8.82 13.32
N TYR A 236 30.38 9.91 13.71
CA TYR A 236 29.81 10.86 14.65
C TYR A 236 28.56 11.56 14.10
N CYS A 237 28.61 11.96 12.81
CA CYS A 237 27.43 12.50 12.15
C CYS A 237 26.28 11.48 12.08
N GLY A 238 26.57 10.20 11.80
CA GLY A 238 25.59 9.12 11.80
C GLY A 238 24.96 8.87 13.18
N LEU A 239 25.75 8.98 14.26
CA LEU A 239 25.22 8.92 15.63
C LEU A 239 24.35 10.14 15.97
N ALA A 240 24.69 11.33 15.45
CA ALA A 240 23.86 12.52 15.62
C ALA A 240 22.50 12.36 14.90
N ASP A 241 22.49 11.83 13.67
CA ASP A 241 21.26 11.55 12.94
C ASP A 241 20.40 10.48 13.64
N ALA A 242 21.03 9.44 14.20
CA ALA A 242 20.32 8.44 14.98
C ALA A 242 19.68 9.05 16.25
N ALA A 243 20.37 9.97 16.93
CA ALA A 243 19.83 10.67 18.09
C ALA A 243 18.70 11.64 17.73
N TRP A 244 18.72 12.23 16.54
CA TRP A 244 17.62 13.03 16.00
C TRP A 244 16.32 12.23 15.97
N GLY A 245 16.35 11.03 15.41
CA GLY A 245 15.19 10.15 15.35
C GLY A 245 14.60 9.80 16.71
N GLU A 246 15.41 9.71 17.78
CA GLU A 246 14.95 9.50 19.17
C GLU A 246 14.53 10.79 19.87
N ARG A 247 14.63 11.93 19.21
CA ARG A 247 14.45 13.27 19.83
C ARG A 247 15.40 13.50 21.01
N TRP A 248 16.53 12.84 21.05
CA TRP A 248 17.52 12.93 22.11
C TRP A 248 18.54 14.05 21.82
N GLY A 249 18.10 15.28 22.00
CA GLY A 249 18.86 16.49 21.67
C GLY A 249 20.24 16.62 22.30
N PRO A 250 20.44 16.33 23.60
CA PRO A 250 21.77 16.39 24.20
C PRO A 250 22.79 15.46 23.56
N GLU A 251 22.37 14.24 23.17
CA GLU A 251 23.23 13.29 22.49
C GLU A 251 23.55 13.72 21.06
N LEU A 252 22.55 14.23 20.34
CA LEU A 252 22.72 14.79 19.00
C LEU A 252 23.80 15.88 19.02
N LEU A 253 23.67 16.87 19.90
CA LEU A 253 24.62 17.97 20.00
C LEU A 253 26.03 17.46 20.37
N ARG A 254 26.13 16.55 21.34
CA ARG A 254 27.41 15.95 21.74
C ARG A 254 28.13 15.27 20.59
N GLN A 255 27.41 14.50 19.76
CA GLN A 255 27.99 13.79 18.63
C GLN A 255 28.36 14.75 17.48
N ALA A 256 27.51 15.71 17.19
CA ALA A 256 27.81 16.73 16.19
C ALA A 256 28.99 17.61 16.59
N ASP A 257 29.12 17.99 17.89
CA ASP A 257 30.25 18.73 18.40
C ASP A 257 31.56 17.93 18.37
N ALA A 258 31.50 16.62 18.64
CA ALA A 258 32.64 15.72 18.49
C ALA A 258 33.10 15.64 17.00
N ALA A 259 32.16 15.57 16.06
CA ALA A 259 32.48 15.63 14.63
C ALA A 259 33.16 16.95 14.25
N LEU A 260 32.66 18.09 14.74
CA LEU A 260 33.22 19.43 14.46
C LEU A 260 34.55 19.68 15.14
N ALA A 261 34.81 19.09 16.30
CA ALA A 261 36.09 19.14 16.97
C ALA A 261 37.20 18.46 16.13
N LEU A 262 36.84 17.38 15.41
CA LEU A 262 37.77 16.68 14.52
C LEU A 262 37.87 17.38 13.14
N ASN A 263 36.76 17.83 12.61
CA ASN A 263 36.69 18.55 11.33
C ASN A 263 35.71 19.72 11.41
N PRO A 264 36.19 20.96 11.63
CA PRO A 264 35.35 22.16 11.67
C PRO A 264 34.58 22.42 10.36
N ASN A 265 34.99 21.80 9.28
CA ASN A 265 34.35 21.90 7.97
C ASN A 265 33.48 20.67 7.63
N ALA A 266 32.98 19.92 8.61
CA ALA A 266 32.06 18.83 8.40
C ALA A 266 30.62 19.34 8.12
N PRO A 267 30.13 19.35 6.87
CA PRO A 267 28.86 20.00 6.54
C PRO A 267 27.69 19.31 7.24
N ARG A 268 27.66 17.96 7.27
CA ARG A 268 26.59 17.17 7.87
C ARG A 268 26.40 17.51 9.33
N ALA A 269 27.49 17.74 10.10
CA ALA A 269 27.41 18.11 11.50
C ALA A 269 26.83 19.51 11.69
N TRP A 270 27.17 20.47 10.84
CA TRP A 270 26.57 21.81 10.87
C TRP A 270 25.08 21.76 10.53
N LYS A 271 24.70 20.95 9.51
CA LYS A 271 23.31 20.81 9.09
C LYS A 271 22.44 20.23 10.22
N VAL A 272 22.85 19.12 10.82
CA VAL A 272 22.07 18.46 11.86
C VAL A 272 21.90 19.34 13.12
N LYS A 273 22.91 20.13 13.47
CA LYS A 273 22.80 21.15 14.54
C LYS A 273 21.85 22.28 14.16
N GLY A 274 21.97 22.77 12.92
CA GLY A 274 21.11 23.82 12.38
C GLY A 274 19.63 23.41 12.40
N ASP A 275 19.34 22.24 11.85
CA ASP A 275 17.98 21.67 11.85
C ASP A 275 17.47 21.47 13.30
N TYR A 276 18.31 20.97 14.21
CA TYR A 276 17.95 20.81 15.63
C TYR A 276 17.56 22.10 16.33
N TYR A 277 18.34 23.17 16.11
CA TYR A 277 18.05 24.46 16.72
C TYR A 277 16.85 25.15 16.04
N TYR A 278 16.70 24.97 14.74
CA TYR A 278 15.56 25.48 13.97
C TYR A 278 14.24 24.91 14.45
N ASP A 279 14.16 23.60 14.62
CA ASP A 279 12.94 22.92 15.11
C ASP A 279 12.58 23.26 16.57
N ARG A 280 13.47 23.94 17.30
CA ARG A 280 13.27 24.39 18.68
C ARG A 280 13.20 25.89 18.82
N ASP A 281 12.97 26.58 17.73
CA ASP A 281 12.88 28.05 17.67
C ASP A 281 14.12 28.78 18.26
N ASN A 282 15.27 28.09 18.37
CA ASN A 282 16.53 28.73 18.75
C ASN A 282 17.18 29.35 17.52
N THR A 283 16.52 30.39 17.02
CA THR A 283 16.88 31.07 15.77
C THR A 283 18.34 31.55 15.71
N PRO A 284 18.93 32.16 16.79
CA PRO A 284 20.33 32.59 16.72
C PRO A 284 21.31 31.42 16.47
N ALA A 285 21.16 30.31 17.20
CA ALA A 285 22.02 29.15 17.06
C ALA A 285 21.78 28.42 15.70
N ALA A 286 20.53 28.36 15.24
CA ALA A 286 20.20 27.83 13.94
C ALA A 286 20.88 28.63 12.82
N ALA A 287 20.78 29.96 12.85
CA ALA A 287 21.38 30.85 11.88
C ALA A 287 22.91 30.67 11.79
N GLU A 288 23.61 30.61 12.94
CA GLU A 288 25.05 30.35 12.97
C GLU A 288 25.42 29.02 12.29
N CYS A 289 24.67 27.96 12.59
CA CYS A 289 24.93 26.65 12.01
C CYS A 289 24.66 26.63 10.49
N PHE A 290 23.54 27.21 10.06
CA PHE A 290 23.20 27.27 8.62
C PHE A 290 24.15 28.18 7.84
N GLU A 291 24.63 29.29 8.43
CA GLU A 291 25.65 30.16 7.81
C GLU A 291 26.92 29.36 7.45
N ARG A 292 27.39 28.55 8.41
CA ARG A 292 28.54 27.65 8.20
C ARG A 292 28.23 26.57 7.17
N TYR A 293 27.05 25.98 7.25
CA TYR A 293 26.64 24.93 6.33
C TYR A 293 26.53 25.42 4.90
N VAL A 294 25.82 26.53 4.66
CA VAL A 294 25.61 27.12 3.34
C VAL A 294 26.92 27.56 2.70
N ALA A 295 27.87 28.06 3.52
CA ALA A 295 29.21 28.41 3.01
C ALA A 295 29.95 27.16 2.48
N LEU A 296 29.73 25.98 3.06
CA LEU A 296 30.33 24.70 2.64
C LEU A 296 29.52 23.98 1.56
N ARG A 297 28.21 24.21 1.46
CA ARG A 297 27.26 23.55 0.59
C ARG A 297 26.29 24.56 -0.05
N ALA A 298 26.82 25.42 -0.87
CA ALA A 298 26.08 26.52 -1.52
C ALA A 298 24.94 26.07 -2.43
N SER A 299 24.91 24.80 -2.86
CA SER A 299 23.87 24.21 -3.71
C SER A 299 22.66 23.65 -2.96
N ASP A 300 22.69 23.55 -1.63
CA ASP A 300 21.54 23.10 -0.83
C ASP A 300 20.56 24.28 -0.67
N VAL A 301 19.56 24.31 -1.54
CA VAL A 301 18.55 25.38 -1.60
C VAL A 301 17.64 25.34 -0.36
N ASP A 302 17.30 24.17 0.13
CA ASP A 302 16.40 24.01 1.29
C ASP A 302 17.06 24.53 2.58
N ALA A 303 18.32 24.21 2.79
CA ALA A 303 19.07 24.77 3.93
C ALA A 303 19.23 26.28 3.81
N ARG A 304 19.42 26.80 2.59
CA ARG A 304 19.49 28.24 2.31
C ARG A 304 18.17 28.95 2.63
N LEU A 305 17.03 28.33 2.30
CA LEU A 305 15.69 28.84 2.68
C LEU A 305 15.56 28.93 4.19
N LYS A 306 15.87 27.88 4.94
CA LYS A 306 15.83 27.89 6.42
C LYS A 306 16.77 28.97 7.00
N PHE A 307 17.95 29.14 6.41
CA PHE A 307 18.86 30.20 6.82
C PHE A 307 18.27 31.59 6.61
N ALA A 308 17.70 31.83 5.43
CA ALA A 308 17.03 33.10 5.12
C ALA A 308 15.86 33.40 6.05
N GLU A 309 15.06 32.39 6.41
CA GLU A 309 13.99 32.54 7.41
C GLU A 309 14.54 32.91 8.80
N CYS A 310 15.61 32.24 9.24
CA CYS A 310 16.29 32.63 10.48
C CYS A 310 16.77 34.07 10.44
N LEU A 311 17.34 34.53 9.33
CA LEU A 311 17.83 35.89 9.14
C LEU A 311 16.68 36.92 9.22
N ILE A 312 15.51 36.60 8.65
CA ILE A 312 14.29 37.45 8.81
C ILE A 312 13.93 37.58 10.29
N LEU A 313 13.87 36.48 11.03
CA LEU A 313 13.50 36.46 12.45
C LEU A 313 14.50 37.25 13.32
N LEU A 314 15.77 37.27 12.91
CA LEU A 314 16.84 38.05 13.57
C LEU A 314 16.89 39.54 13.13
N GLY A 315 16.01 39.93 12.17
CA GLY A 315 16.01 41.31 11.65
C GLY A 315 17.16 41.59 10.65
N ARG A 316 17.96 40.59 10.26
CA ARG A 316 19.06 40.70 9.27
C ARG A 316 18.50 40.71 7.85
N LEU A 317 17.65 41.69 7.54
CA LEU A 317 16.85 41.71 6.31
C LEU A 317 17.67 41.82 5.01
N ASP A 318 18.86 42.44 5.06
CA ASP A 318 19.74 42.52 3.86
C ASP A 318 20.35 41.17 3.54
N ASP A 319 20.78 40.45 4.56
CA ASP A 319 21.35 39.11 4.44
C ASP A 319 20.27 38.13 3.96
N ALA A 320 19.07 38.19 4.56
CA ALA A 320 17.94 37.36 4.14
C ALA A 320 17.58 37.58 2.67
N ARG A 321 17.57 38.84 2.20
CA ARG A 321 17.36 39.18 0.79
C ARG A 321 18.40 38.51 -0.10
N ALA A 322 19.69 38.62 0.26
CA ALA A 322 20.76 38.03 -0.54
C ALA A 322 20.62 36.52 -0.67
N GLU A 323 20.18 35.83 0.39
CA GLU A 323 19.97 34.39 0.38
C GLU A 323 18.77 33.98 -0.48
N TYR A 324 17.60 34.64 -0.36
CA TYR A 324 16.46 34.40 -1.25
C TYR A 324 16.75 34.70 -2.72
N GLU A 325 17.49 35.77 -3.02
CA GLU A 325 17.97 36.03 -4.38
C GLU A 325 18.91 34.93 -4.89
N ALA A 326 19.71 34.32 -4.01
CA ALA A 326 20.56 33.18 -4.38
C ALA A 326 19.71 31.92 -4.62
N VAL A 327 18.64 31.70 -3.86
CA VAL A 327 17.65 30.64 -4.12
C VAL A 327 17.07 30.80 -5.52
N LEU A 328 16.58 31.98 -5.89
CA LEU A 328 15.97 32.22 -7.20
C LEU A 328 16.98 32.19 -8.37
N ARG A 329 18.26 32.48 -8.13
CA ARG A 329 19.31 32.24 -9.13
C ARG A 329 19.54 30.75 -9.38
N ALA A 330 19.43 29.91 -8.34
CA ALA A 330 19.61 28.47 -8.47
C ALA A 330 18.35 27.78 -9.01
N GLU A 331 17.18 28.18 -8.48
CA GLU A 331 15.85 27.63 -8.79
C GLU A 331 14.85 28.75 -9.04
N PRO A 332 14.75 29.28 -10.29
CA PRO A 332 13.87 30.41 -10.62
C PRO A 332 12.36 30.17 -10.38
N TYR A 333 11.97 28.91 -10.23
CA TYR A 333 10.58 28.50 -9.97
C TYR A 333 10.35 28.10 -8.53
N ARG A 334 11.23 28.50 -7.63
CA ARG A 334 11.04 28.26 -6.21
C ARG A 334 10.13 29.31 -5.60
N GLU A 335 8.91 28.93 -5.30
CA GLU A 335 7.86 29.82 -4.81
C GLU A 335 8.26 30.53 -3.52
N GLU A 336 8.91 29.78 -2.60
CA GLU A 336 9.38 30.28 -1.30
C GLU A 336 10.39 31.43 -1.45
N GLY A 337 11.18 31.43 -2.53
CA GLY A 337 12.10 32.52 -2.82
C GLY A 337 11.37 33.85 -3.08
N TYR A 338 10.31 33.84 -3.88
CA TYR A 338 9.50 35.05 -4.14
C TYR A 338 8.75 35.50 -2.89
N LEU A 339 8.14 34.57 -2.15
CA LEU A 339 7.42 34.88 -0.93
C LEU A 339 8.34 35.45 0.17
N GLY A 340 9.54 34.86 0.30
CA GLY A 340 10.54 35.37 1.22
C GLY A 340 11.03 36.77 0.90
N LEU A 341 11.29 37.08 -0.37
CA LEU A 341 11.65 38.45 -0.80
C LEU A 341 10.51 39.44 -0.59
N THR A 342 9.29 38.99 -0.74
CA THR A 342 8.10 39.78 -0.41
C THR A 342 8.05 40.09 1.08
N ASP A 343 8.25 39.09 1.97
CA ASP A 343 8.27 39.30 3.43
C ASP A 343 9.39 40.25 3.86
N VAL A 344 10.59 40.10 3.28
CA VAL A 344 11.70 41.03 3.50
C VAL A 344 11.30 42.47 3.13
N ALA A 345 10.70 42.67 1.94
CA ALA A 345 10.26 44.00 1.51
C ALA A 345 9.16 44.58 2.41
N ALA A 346 8.17 43.76 2.78
CA ALA A 346 7.10 44.15 3.68
C ALA A 346 7.61 44.59 5.06
N ARG A 347 8.54 43.85 5.64
CA ARG A 347 9.18 44.20 6.96
C ARG A 347 10.01 45.45 6.89
N ARG A 348 10.49 45.85 5.74
CA ARG A 348 11.16 47.14 5.49
C ARG A 348 10.18 48.29 5.27
N GLY A 349 8.90 48.00 5.13
CA GLY A 349 7.91 48.98 4.77
C GLY A 349 7.95 49.39 3.28
N ASP A 350 8.66 48.61 2.44
CA ASP A 350 8.78 48.84 0.99
C ASP A 350 7.65 48.12 0.24
N ASP A 351 6.44 48.72 0.27
CA ASP A 351 5.24 48.17 -0.40
C ASP A 351 5.47 48.02 -1.92
N ALA A 352 6.26 48.91 -2.52
CA ALA A 352 6.50 48.84 -3.97
C ALA A 352 7.36 47.62 -4.35
N ALA A 353 8.39 47.30 -3.56
CA ALA A 353 9.20 46.14 -3.77
C ALA A 353 8.43 44.84 -3.45
N ALA A 354 7.59 44.83 -2.41
CA ALA A 354 6.75 43.68 -2.08
C ALA A 354 5.80 43.33 -3.24
N ARG A 355 5.12 44.31 -3.79
CA ARG A 355 4.26 44.16 -4.98
C ARG A 355 5.04 43.67 -6.22
N ALA A 356 6.25 44.20 -6.42
CA ALA A 356 7.10 43.79 -7.55
C ALA A 356 7.50 42.32 -7.44
N TRP A 357 7.84 41.84 -6.24
CA TRP A 357 8.17 40.43 -6.02
C TRP A 357 6.99 39.49 -6.20
N PHE A 358 5.79 39.88 -5.73
CA PHE A 358 4.56 39.12 -6.03
C PHE A 358 4.28 39.06 -7.54
N ALA A 359 4.42 40.18 -8.23
CA ALA A 359 4.22 40.22 -9.67
C ALA A 359 5.24 39.36 -10.43
N GLY A 360 6.51 39.41 -10.00
CA GLY A 360 7.58 38.58 -10.53
C GLY A 360 7.32 37.09 -10.32
N GLY A 361 6.91 36.69 -9.13
CA GLY A 361 6.53 35.32 -8.81
C GLY A 361 5.32 34.84 -9.60
N ALA A 362 4.29 35.66 -9.75
CA ALA A 362 3.11 35.34 -10.55
C ALA A 362 3.43 35.19 -12.04
N ALA A 363 4.41 35.93 -12.54
CA ALA A 363 4.89 35.82 -13.93
C ALA A 363 5.76 34.55 -14.12
N ALA A 364 6.67 34.27 -13.18
CA ALA A 364 7.51 33.06 -13.21
C ALA A 364 6.69 31.77 -13.02
N LEU A 365 5.64 31.83 -12.20
CA LEU A 365 4.78 30.70 -11.81
C LEU A 365 3.30 30.99 -12.12
N PRO A 366 2.91 31.03 -13.40
CA PRO A 366 1.56 31.41 -13.80
C PRO A 366 0.48 30.45 -13.28
N GLY A 367 0.83 29.22 -12.94
CA GLY A 367 -0.06 28.22 -12.33
C GLY A 367 -0.13 28.28 -10.80
N SER A 368 0.65 29.12 -10.10
CA SER A 368 0.62 29.18 -8.65
C SER A 368 -0.62 29.93 -8.14
N ALA A 369 -1.54 29.20 -7.52
CA ALA A 369 -2.64 29.76 -6.75
C ALA A 369 -2.15 30.43 -5.45
N ASN A 370 -1.09 29.88 -4.83
CA ASN A 370 -0.59 30.34 -3.55
C ASN A 370 0.01 31.73 -3.62
N ILE A 371 0.88 32.03 -4.61
CA ILE A 371 1.44 33.37 -4.80
C ILE A 371 0.33 34.40 -4.95
N ARG A 372 -0.67 34.11 -5.77
CA ARG A 372 -1.83 35.03 -5.95
C ARG A 372 -2.65 35.19 -4.68
N ARG A 373 -2.82 34.14 -3.94
CA ARG A 373 -3.54 34.17 -2.66
C ARG A 373 -2.80 35.01 -1.63
N GLN A 374 -1.49 34.80 -1.48
CA GLN A 374 -0.67 35.59 -0.56
C GLN A 374 -0.61 37.07 -0.99
N ALA A 375 -0.44 37.34 -2.27
CA ALA A 375 -0.47 38.68 -2.81
C ALA A 375 -1.83 39.35 -2.57
N GLY A 376 -2.91 38.61 -2.77
CA GLY A 376 -4.28 39.11 -2.54
C GLY A 376 -4.54 39.46 -1.08
N TYR A 377 -4.19 38.61 -0.14
CA TYR A 377 -4.31 38.90 1.29
C TYR A 377 -3.43 40.07 1.72
N TYR A 378 -2.21 40.16 1.20
CA TYR A 378 -1.30 41.27 1.45
C TYR A 378 -1.94 42.60 1.03
N LEU A 379 -2.46 42.67 -0.19
CA LEU A 379 -3.10 43.90 -0.71
C LEU A 379 -4.37 44.29 0.03
N VAL A 380 -5.21 43.32 0.42
CA VAL A 380 -6.38 43.60 1.26
C VAL A 380 -5.97 44.17 2.61
N GLY A 381 -4.94 43.60 3.25
CA GLY A 381 -4.43 44.11 4.53
C GLY A 381 -3.76 45.47 4.45
N HIS A 382 -3.28 45.89 3.26
CA HIS A 382 -2.62 47.19 3.02
C HIS A 382 -3.54 48.24 2.31
N GLY A 383 -4.84 48.03 2.38
CA GLY A 383 -5.83 49.01 1.92
C GLY A 383 -6.12 48.98 0.40
N ALA A 384 -5.51 48.11 -0.35
CA ALA A 384 -5.76 47.94 -1.79
C ALA A 384 -6.78 46.79 -2.03
N ALA A 385 -7.89 46.79 -1.35
CA ALA A 385 -8.85 45.70 -1.27
C ALA A 385 -9.38 45.27 -2.66
N ALA A 386 -9.63 46.20 -3.57
CA ALA A 386 -10.13 45.89 -4.90
C ALA A 386 -9.15 45.05 -5.75
N GLU A 387 -7.85 45.43 -5.73
CA GLU A 387 -6.76 44.68 -6.39
C GLU A 387 -6.55 43.33 -5.68
N GLY A 388 -6.56 43.33 -4.34
CA GLY A 388 -6.40 42.12 -3.56
C GLY A 388 -7.48 41.07 -3.85
N TYR A 389 -8.75 41.49 -3.89
CA TYR A 389 -9.85 40.60 -4.27
C TYR A 389 -9.77 40.14 -5.73
N ALA A 390 -9.20 40.90 -6.64
CA ALA A 390 -8.96 40.45 -8.02
C ALA A 390 -7.98 39.26 -8.03
N LEU A 391 -6.85 39.36 -7.32
CA LEU A 391 -5.85 38.27 -7.21
C LEU A 391 -6.40 37.07 -6.46
N LEU A 392 -7.20 37.25 -5.42
CA LEU A 392 -7.86 36.16 -4.71
C LEU A 392 -8.86 35.41 -5.60
N LYS A 393 -9.55 36.08 -6.49
CA LYS A 393 -10.41 35.46 -7.50
C LYS A 393 -9.61 34.68 -8.52
N GLU A 394 -8.45 35.19 -8.96
CA GLU A 394 -7.53 34.45 -9.83
C GLU A 394 -6.98 33.20 -9.12
N ALA A 395 -6.60 33.33 -7.85
CA ALA A 395 -6.16 32.18 -7.03
C ALA A 395 -7.26 31.12 -6.95
N LEU A 396 -8.51 31.53 -6.69
CA LEU A 396 -9.66 30.63 -6.66
C LEU A 396 -9.97 29.99 -8.03
N ALA A 397 -9.67 30.69 -9.12
CA ALA A 397 -9.82 30.13 -10.47
C ALA A 397 -8.77 29.06 -10.78
N LEU A 398 -7.56 29.20 -10.22
CA LEU A 398 -6.47 28.22 -10.34
C LEU A 398 -6.67 27.01 -9.41
N ASP A 399 -7.15 27.24 -8.19
CA ASP A 399 -7.48 26.20 -7.22
C ASP A 399 -8.95 26.32 -6.80
N GLY A 400 -9.83 25.76 -7.61
CA GLY A 400 -11.28 25.75 -7.37
C GLY A 400 -11.71 24.94 -6.16
N SER A 401 -10.81 24.09 -5.63
CA SER A 401 -11.03 23.31 -4.41
C SER A 401 -10.85 24.13 -3.14
N ASP A 402 -10.23 25.32 -3.21
CA ASP A 402 -10.06 26.20 -2.06
C ASP A 402 -11.40 26.85 -1.65
N TYR A 403 -12.27 26.03 -1.06
CA TYR A 403 -13.59 26.46 -0.60
C TYR A 403 -13.48 27.48 0.55
N ARG A 404 -12.39 27.52 1.31
CA ARG A 404 -12.13 28.51 2.37
C ARG A 404 -11.91 29.90 1.76
N LEU A 405 -11.08 29.98 0.74
CA LEU A 405 -10.90 31.23 0.00
C LEU A 405 -12.22 31.69 -0.60
N ARG A 406 -13.04 30.75 -1.12
CA ARG A 406 -14.37 31.07 -1.61
C ARG A 406 -15.26 31.64 -0.52
N TYR A 407 -15.34 31.01 0.64
CA TYR A 407 -16.15 31.53 1.77
C TYR A 407 -15.64 32.88 2.28
N TYR A 408 -14.30 33.08 2.29
CA TYR A 408 -13.76 34.41 2.61
C TYR A 408 -14.23 35.47 1.61
N LEU A 409 -14.15 35.19 0.32
CA LEU A 409 -14.57 36.11 -0.72
C LEU A 409 -16.09 36.34 -0.71
N GLU A 410 -16.91 35.34 -0.43
CA GLU A 410 -18.36 35.45 -0.25
C GLU A 410 -18.69 36.28 1.00
N GLY A 411 -18.03 36.04 2.12
CA GLY A 411 -18.19 36.78 3.37
C GLY A 411 -17.78 38.25 3.25
N ALA A 412 -16.75 38.56 2.48
CA ALA A 412 -16.30 39.89 2.17
C ALA A 412 -17.18 40.61 1.13
N GLY A 413 -18.18 39.96 0.54
CA GLY A 413 -19.00 40.49 -0.54
C GLY A 413 -18.25 40.68 -1.86
N ALA A 414 -17.04 40.13 -1.98
CA ALA A 414 -16.23 40.23 -3.19
C ALA A 414 -16.75 39.35 -4.34
N ILE A 415 -17.40 38.25 -3.99
CA ILE A 415 -18.18 37.39 -4.90
C ILE A 415 -19.55 37.10 -4.25
N PRO A 416 -20.62 36.89 -5.03
CA PRO A 416 -21.91 36.49 -4.47
C PRO A 416 -21.85 35.06 -3.94
N ALA A 417 -22.47 34.79 -2.79
CA ALA A 417 -22.67 33.42 -2.32
C ALA A 417 -23.51 32.65 -3.36
N ASP A 418 -22.94 31.57 -3.87
CA ASP A 418 -23.59 30.75 -4.88
C ASP A 418 -24.58 29.73 -4.28
N ALA A 419 -25.29 29.01 -5.15
CA ALA A 419 -26.28 28.03 -4.72
C ALA A 419 -25.59 26.80 -4.08
N VAL A 420 -24.34 26.50 -4.45
CA VAL A 420 -23.55 25.36 -3.90
C VAL A 420 -23.16 25.70 -2.47
N SER A 421 -22.55 26.86 -2.19
CA SER A 421 -22.20 27.29 -0.84
C SER A 421 -23.41 27.25 0.09
N ARG A 422 -24.55 27.82 -0.34
CA ARG A 422 -25.79 27.79 0.45
C ARG A 422 -26.33 26.38 0.70
N ALA A 423 -26.18 25.46 -0.28
CA ALA A 423 -26.68 24.09 -0.15
C ALA A 423 -25.87 23.24 0.79
N LEU A 424 -24.57 23.53 0.96
CA LEU A 424 -23.60 22.76 1.76
C LEU A 424 -23.37 23.39 3.14
N ALA A 425 -23.75 24.65 3.36
CA ALA A 425 -23.57 25.31 4.64
C ALA A 425 -24.25 24.56 5.79
N VAL A 426 -23.54 24.49 6.93
CA VAL A 426 -24.01 23.89 8.18
C VAL A 426 -23.95 24.97 9.28
N ASP A 427 -25.07 25.20 9.93
CA ASP A 427 -25.14 26.01 11.15
C ASP A 427 -25.08 25.08 12.36
N GLY A 428 -23.85 24.84 12.87
CA GLY A 428 -23.60 23.93 13.97
C GLY A 428 -24.28 24.33 15.27
N ALA A 429 -24.29 25.64 15.58
CA ALA A 429 -24.90 26.14 16.79
C ALA A 429 -26.42 25.92 16.79
N ALA A 430 -27.09 26.24 15.67
CA ALA A 430 -28.52 26.00 15.51
C ALA A 430 -28.89 24.51 15.56
N LEU A 431 -28.07 23.65 14.96
CA LEU A 431 -28.27 22.21 15.00
C LEU A 431 -27.98 21.62 16.42
N ALA A 432 -26.96 22.12 17.12
CA ALA A 432 -26.66 21.71 18.47
C ALA A 432 -27.78 22.10 19.46
N ALA A 433 -28.45 23.26 19.24
CA ALA A 433 -29.58 23.67 20.03
C ALA A 433 -30.88 22.90 19.72
N ALA A 434 -30.93 22.18 18.57
CA ALA A 434 -32.09 21.38 18.21
C ALA A 434 -32.21 20.15 19.14
N ALA A 435 -33.42 19.90 19.64
CA ALA A 435 -33.69 18.82 20.58
C ALA A 435 -33.49 17.45 19.90
N VAL A 436 -32.40 16.77 20.24
CA VAL A 436 -32.21 15.35 20.01
C VAL A 436 -32.29 14.66 21.37
N THR A 437 -33.33 13.86 21.58
CA THR A 437 -33.61 13.27 22.90
C THR A 437 -33.42 11.75 22.85
N PRO A 438 -33.06 11.11 23.99
CA PRO A 438 -32.91 9.67 24.07
C PRO A 438 -34.17 8.89 23.65
N GLU A 439 -35.37 9.47 23.87
CA GLU A 439 -36.62 8.83 23.51
C GLU A 439 -36.79 8.61 22.01
N LYS A 440 -36.18 9.49 21.18
CA LYS A 440 -36.17 9.35 19.73
C LYS A 440 -35.23 8.25 19.25
N TYR A 441 -34.19 7.93 20.04
CA TYR A 441 -33.15 6.96 19.71
C TYR A 441 -32.88 6.04 20.92
N PRO A 442 -33.84 5.19 21.31
CA PRO A 442 -33.85 4.50 22.63
C PRO A 442 -32.72 3.50 22.85
N HIS A 443 -31.96 3.15 21.83
CA HIS A 443 -30.85 2.18 21.93
C HIS A 443 -29.50 2.80 21.55
N ALA A 444 -29.44 4.14 21.39
CA ALA A 444 -28.23 4.82 21.00
C ALA A 444 -27.51 5.43 22.23
N ASP A 445 -26.21 5.29 22.29
CA ASP A 445 -25.34 5.97 23.27
C ASP A 445 -25.01 7.40 22.81
N THR A 446 -24.99 7.60 21.49
CA THR A 446 -24.76 8.89 20.81
C THR A 446 -25.62 9.00 19.56
N VAL A 447 -25.80 10.22 19.08
CA VAL A 447 -26.45 10.50 17.80
C VAL A 447 -25.58 11.47 17.00
N MET A 448 -25.19 11.06 15.81
CA MET A 448 -24.61 11.96 14.82
C MET A 448 -25.71 12.92 14.33
N VAL A 449 -25.77 14.11 14.88
CA VAL A 449 -26.76 15.15 14.52
C VAL A 449 -26.56 15.59 13.07
N MET A 450 -25.29 15.76 12.70
CA MET A 450 -24.83 16.01 11.35
C MET A 450 -23.53 15.26 11.10
N ASP A 451 -23.50 14.50 10.04
CA ASP A 451 -22.33 13.86 9.48
C ASP A 451 -22.22 14.30 8.02
N GLN A 452 -21.22 15.11 7.71
CA GLN A 452 -21.04 15.65 6.36
C GLN A 452 -19.62 15.51 5.89
N THR A 453 -19.46 14.95 4.70
CA THR A 453 -18.21 15.00 3.93
C THR A 453 -18.48 15.66 2.59
N VAL A 454 -17.65 16.65 2.25
CA VAL A 454 -17.69 17.35 0.96
C VAL A 454 -16.30 17.26 0.32
N GLU A 455 -16.24 16.69 -0.85
CA GLU A 455 -15.02 16.64 -1.66
C GLU A 455 -15.08 17.70 -2.76
N TYR A 456 -14.17 18.67 -2.71
CA TYR A 456 -14.00 19.73 -3.69
C TYR A 456 -12.90 19.33 -4.66
N VAL A 457 -13.26 18.94 -5.88
CA VAL A 457 -12.34 18.38 -6.87
C VAL A 457 -11.94 19.43 -7.89
N ASN A 458 -10.65 19.55 -8.20
CA ASN A 458 -10.10 20.42 -9.22
C ASN A 458 -10.10 19.77 -10.62
N ALA A 459 -9.86 20.58 -11.64
CA ALA A 459 -9.77 20.12 -13.03
C ALA A 459 -8.61 19.13 -13.25
N ASP A 460 -7.56 19.18 -12.41
CA ASP A 460 -6.40 18.28 -12.44
C ASP A 460 -6.53 17.07 -11.51
N TYR A 461 -7.74 16.82 -10.96
CA TYR A 461 -8.11 15.75 -10.03
C TYR A 461 -7.56 15.90 -8.60
N SER A 462 -6.78 16.92 -8.30
CA SER A 462 -6.49 17.24 -6.90
C SER A 462 -7.79 17.61 -6.19
N PHE A 463 -7.91 17.32 -4.89
CA PHE A 463 -9.11 17.65 -4.16
C PHE A 463 -8.85 17.94 -2.69
N ARG A 464 -9.77 18.63 -2.07
CA ARG A 464 -9.86 18.83 -0.63
C ARG A 464 -11.13 18.20 -0.12
N GLU A 465 -11.02 17.54 1.01
CA GLU A 465 -12.13 16.94 1.72
C GLU A 465 -12.44 17.76 2.97
N GLU A 466 -13.65 18.26 3.05
CA GLU A 466 -14.20 18.92 4.23
C GLU A 466 -15.04 17.93 5.01
N ASN A 467 -14.66 17.66 6.25
CA ASN A 467 -15.40 16.81 7.17
C ASN A 467 -16.03 17.68 8.26
N TYR A 468 -17.30 17.43 8.54
CA TYR A 468 -18.07 18.13 9.56
C TYR A 468 -18.92 17.14 10.34
N ASN A 469 -18.60 16.96 11.62
CA ASN A 469 -19.29 16.05 12.53
C ASN A 469 -19.87 16.82 13.71
N LEU A 470 -21.17 16.60 13.98
CA LEU A 470 -21.88 17.14 15.13
C LEU A 470 -22.52 15.96 15.89
N ILE A 471 -22.04 15.68 17.09
CA ILE A 471 -22.31 14.45 17.83
C ILE A 471 -22.99 14.77 19.15
N ARG A 472 -24.24 14.34 19.34
CA ARG A 472 -24.97 14.45 20.61
C ARG A 472 -24.64 13.28 21.52
N ILE A 473 -24.18 13.55 22.71
CA ILE A 473 -23.91 12.57 23.77
C ILE A 473 -25.23 12.28 24.52
N LEU A 474 -25.67 11.04 24.58
CA LEU A 474 -26.93 10.68 25.23
C LEU A 474 -26.74 10.10 26.65
N ASN A 475 -25.61 9.43 26.89
CA ASN A 475 -25.30 8.77 28.17
C ASN A 475 -23.78 8.69 28.42
N ASP A 476 -23.40 8.08 29.55
CA ASP A 476 -21.99 7.95 29.96
C ASP A 476 -21.15 7.09 29.00
N LYS A 477 -21.71 6.07 28.36
CA LYS A 477 -20.97 5.30 27.33
C LYS A 477 -20.64 6.15 26.11
N GLY A 478 -21.54 7.02 25.70
CA GLY A 478 -21.28 7.99 24.65
C GLY A 478 -20.19 8.97 25.05
N ARG A 479 -20.16 9.41 26.31
CA ARG A 479 -19.09 10.25 26.87
C ARG A 479 -17.72 9.55 26.79
N GLU A 480 -17.63 8.29 27.22
CA GLU A 480 -16.37 7.53 27.19
C GLU A 480 -15.86 7.32 25.77
N ARG A 481 -16.76 7.09 24.83
CA ARG A 481 -16.42 6.87 23.42
C ARG A 481 -15.86 8.11 22.72
N TRP A 482 -16.37 9.31 23.05
CA TRP A 482 -16.11 10.53 22.30
C TRP A 482 -15.32 11.60 23.09
N GLY A 483 -14.75 11.25 24.24
CA GLY A 483 -13.88 12.14 25.02
C GLY A 483 -12.58 12.49 24.28
N GLU A 484 -12.06 11.56 23.52
CA GLU A 484 -10.94 11.75 22.60
C GLU A 484 -11.35 11.37 21.18
N ILE A 485 -11.07 12.23 20.21
CA ILE A 485 -11.40 12.03 18.80
C ILE A 485 -10.11 11.97 18.00
N THR A 486 -9.95 10.92 17.20
CA THR A 486 -8.78 10.73 16.35
C THR A 486 -9.14 11.01 14.90
N VAL A 487 -8.38 11.89 14.24
CA VAL A 487 -8.47 12.14 12.80
C VAL A 487 -7.12 11.84 12.13
N MET A 488 -7.15 11.39 10.88
CA MET A 488 -5.91 11.13 10.13
C MET A 488 -5.12 12.42 9.95
N SER A 489 -3.81 12.36 10.15
CA SER A 489 -2.90 13.49 9.98
C SER A 489 -2.12 13.35 8.69
N GLU A 490 -2.76 13.66 7.59
CA GLU A 490 -2.11 13.84 6.29
C GLU A 490 -1.45 15.22 6.20
N PRO A 491 -0.41 15.41 5.37
CA PRO A 491 0.13 16.74 5.12
C PRO A 491 -0.97 17.72 4.67
N GLY A 492 -1.17 18.79 5.44
CA GLY A 492 -2.22 19.77 5.21
C GLY A 492 -3.55 19.49 5.92
N THR A 493 -3.62 18.42 6.77
CA THR A 493 -4.77 18.21 7.65
C THR A 493 -4.89 19.35 8.67
N GLU A 494 -6.03 20.03 8.70
CA GLU A 494 -6.30 21.13 9.60
C GLU A 494 -7.62 20.94 10.33
N VAL A 495 -7.60 21.04 11.66
CA VAL A 495 -8.80 21.03 12.49
C VAL A 495 -9.32 22.46 12.60
N ARG A 496 -10.50 22.73 12.00
CA ARG A 496 -11.13 24.06 11.95
C ARG A 496 -11.97 24.38 13.17
N ALA A 497 -12.63 23.38 13.72
CA ALA A 497 -13.43 23.48 14.93
C ALA A 497 -13.34 22.20 15.72
N ALA A 498 -13.13 22.32 17.02
CA ALA A 498 -13.25 21.23 17.97
C ALA A 498 -13.79 21.83 19.28
N ARG A 499 -15.10 21.68 19.51
CA ARG A 499 -15.76 22.29 20.69
C ARG A 499 -16.93 21.46 21.17
N THR A 500 -17.28 21.69 22.42
CA THR A 500 -18.43 21.09 23.09
C THR A 500 -19.49 22.16 23.35
N TYR A 501 -20.67 22.01 22.76
CA TYR A 501 -21.87 22.77 23.13
C TYR A 501 -22.47 22.17 24.39
N LEU A 502 -22.62 22.97 25.42
CA LEU A 502 -23.09 22.52 26.72
C LEU A 502 -24.63 22.46 26.81
N PRO A 503 -25.21 21.52 27.56
CA PRO A 503 -26.65 21.45 27.75
C PRO A 503 -27.28 22.71 28.36
N ALA A 504 -26.51 23.43 29.20
CA ALA A 504 -26.92 24.69 29.83
C ALA A 504 -26.76 25.91 28.92
N GLY A 505 -26.27 25.75 27.71
CA GLY A 505 -25.89 26.81 26.77
C GLY A 505 -24.41 27.19 26.84
N GLY A 506 -23.93 27.79 25.76
CA GLY A 506 -22.52 28.10 25.56
C GLY A 506 -21.72 26.97 24.91
N ALA A 507 -20.47 27.25 24.59
CA ALA A 507 -19.55 26.29 23.99
C ALA A 507 -18.16 26.43 24.62
N VAL A 508 -17.43 25.32 24.71
CA VAL A 508 -16.06 25.24 25.21
C VAL A 508 -15.20 24.54 24.14
N ASP A 509 -14.07 25.12 23.79
CA ASP A 509 -13.14 24.54 22.82
C ASP A 509 -12.39 23.31 23.42
N ALA A 510 -11.89 22.45 22.56
CA ALA A 510 -11.11 21.27 22.96
C ALA A 510 -9.85 21.69 23.76
N THR A 511 -9.48 20.89 24.74
CA THR A 511 -8.34 21.17 25.62
C THR A 511 -7.00 21.10 24.86
N SER A 512 -6.87 20.16 23.94
CA SER A 512 -5.67 20.00 23.13
C SER A 512 -5.92 19.29 21.80
N ILE A 513 -5.10 19.61 20.83
CA ILE A 513 -4.99 18.92 19.55
C ILE A 513 -3.52 18.56 19.37
N LYS A 514 -3.19 17.27 19.34
CA LYS A 514 -1.80 16.79 19.28
C LYS A 514 -1.61 15.85 18.07
N ASP A 515 -0.51 16.04 17.36
CA ASP A 515 -0.07 15.09 16.35
C ASP A 515 0.64 13.91 17.03
N SER A 516 0.22 12.69 16.70
CA SER A 516 0.80 11.45 17.20
C SER A 516 0.73 10.36 16.14
N ASN A 517 1.89 9.88 15.69
CA ASN A 517 2.01 8.72 14.77
C ASN A 517 1.06 8.77 13.54
N GLY A 518 1.01 9.92 12.86
CA GLY A 518 0.18 10.07 11.65
C GLY A 518 -1.31 10.31 11.92
N VAL A 519 -1.67 10.64 13.17
CA VAL A 519 -3.03 11.04 13.54
C VAL A 519 -3.03 12.29 14.41
N LYS A 520 -4.10 13.09 14.33
CA LYS A 520 -4.37 14.16 15.29
C LYS A 520 -5.32 13.62 16.34
N VAL A 521 -4.90 13.69 17.60
CA VAL A 521 -5.73 13.35 18.75
C VAL A 521 -6.30 14.66 19.33
N ILE A 522 -7.63 14.76 19.35
CA ILE A 522 -8.39 15.91 19.83
C ILE A 522 -9.01 15.53 21.17
N SER A 523 -8.56 16.15 22.25
CA SER A 523 -9.13 15.94 23.59
C SER A 523 -10.26 16.95 23.83
N MET A 524 -11.49 16.44 23.84
CA MET A 524 -12.70 17.26 23.99
C MET A 524 -12.91 17.64 25.47
N GLU A 525 -13.36 18.88 25.71
CA GLU A 525 -13.60 19.42 27.06
C GLU A 525 -15.06 19.25 27.44
N GLN A 526 -15.35 19.03 28.75
CA GLN A 526 -16.68 18.98 29.34
C GLN A 526 -17.70 18.08 28.60
N VAL A 527 -17.25 16.90 28.19
CA VAL A 527 -18.12 15.92 27.54
C VAL A 527 -19.06 15.29 28.59
N VAL A 528 -20.32 15.66 28.55
CA VAL A 528 -21.37 15.17 29.46
C VAL A 528 -22.62 14.75 28.68
N ALA A 529 -23.49 13.96 29.30
CA ALA A 529 -24.78 13.63 28.73
C ALA A 529 -25.59 14.91 28.40
N GLY A 530 -26.13 14.96 27.18
CA GLY A 530 -26.82 16.15 26.66
C GLY A 530 -25.88 17.19 26.00
N ALA A 531 -24.56 17.04 26.07
CA ALA A 531 -23.65 17.87 25.32
C ALA A 531 -23.63 17.48 23.84
N THR A 532 -23.23 18.43 22.97
CA THR A 532 -23.02 18.18 21.54
C THR A 532 -21.63 18.58 21.15
N LEU A 533 -20.86 17.64 20.62
CA LEU A 533 -19.51 17.84 20.14
C LEU A 533 -19.55 18.29 18.68
N GLU A 534 -18.79 19.32 18.34
CA GLU A 534 -18.55 19.77 16.98
C GLU A 534 -17.09 19.50 16.64
N VAL A 535 -16.85 18.75 15.57
CA VAL A 535 -15.52 18.54 15.01
C VAL A 535 -15.58 18.78 13.52
N ALA A 536 -14.81 19.76 13.06
CA ALA A 536 -14.68 20.07 11.65
C ALA A 536 -13.20 20.10 11.27
N TYR A 537 -12.85 19.36 10.24
CA TYR A 537 -11.47 19.26 9.77
C TYR A 537 -11.40 19.09 8.26
N ASP A 538 -10.25 19.46 7.72
CA ASP A 538 -9.95 19.34 6.29
C ASP A 538 -8.84 18.35 6.06
N LEU A 539 -9.00 17.55 5.02
CA LEU A 539 -7.93 16.75 4.43
C LEU A 539 -7.58 17.34 3.07
N ASN A 540 -6.29 17.59 2.85
CA ASN A 540 -5.80 18.15 1.60
C ASN A 540 -5.07 17.07 0.81
N PHE A 541 -5.67 16.60 -0.26
CA PHE A 541 -5.10 15.57 -1.12
C PHE A 541 -4.58 16.22 -2.40
N ASN A 542 -3.28 16.51 -2.41
CA ASN A 542 -2.59 16.90 -3.63
C ASN A 542 -2.51 15.69 -4.56
N ARG A 543 -3.46 15.57 -5.50
CA ARG A 543 -3.61 14.46 -6.44
C ARG A 543 -3.55 13.09 -5.77
N ARG A 544 -4.67 12.53 -5.40
CA ARG A 544 -4.75 11.07 -5.35
C ARG A 544 -4.66 10.57 -6.77
N MET A 545 -3.44 10.27 -7.19
CA MET A 545 -3.25 9.50 -8.40
C MET A 545 -3.69 8.07 -8.07
N VAL A 546 -4.80 7.65 -8.67
CA VAL A 546 -5.16 6.24 -8.67
C VAL A 546 -4.05 5.54 -9.43
N PHE A 547 -3.09 4.93 -8.72
CA PHE A 547 -1.98 4.20 -9.32
C PHE A 547 -1.21 4.96 -10.40
N GLY A 548 -0.87 6.23 -10.17
CA GLY A 548 -0.18 7.02 -11.19
C GLY A 548 -1.07 7.47 -12.37
N LEU A 549 -2.35 7.10 -12.39
CA LEU A 549 -3.30 7.65 -13.34
C LEU A 549 -3.89 8.96 -12.80
N PRO A 550 -3.97 10.00 -13.63
CA PRO A 550 -4.66 11.23 -13.28
C PRO A 550 -6.16 10.94 -13.28
N ASP A 551 -6.69 10.54 -12.15
CA ASP A 551 -8.10 10.24 -11.94
C ASP A 551 -8.47 10.57 -10.49
N TYR A 552 -9.75 10.82 -10.26
CA TYR A 552 -10.32 11.06 -8.95
C TYR A 552 -11.11 9.83 -8.50
N TYR A 553 -11.03 9.49 -7.22
CA TYR A 553 -11.95 8.58 -6.56
C TYR A 553 -12.15 8.96 -5.10
N SER A 554 -13.33 8.68 -4.58
CA SER A 554 -13.64 8.79 -3.15
C SER A 554 -13.62 7.42 -2.48
N GLN A 555 -13.35 7.42 -1.18
CA GLN A 555 -13.64 6.27 -0.35
C GLN A 555 -15.16 6.06 -0.24
N PRO A 556 -15.65 4.86 0.10
CA PRO A 556 -17.06 4.66 0.40
C PRO A 556 -17.49 5.51 1.60
N PHE A 557 -18.37 6.48 1.35
CA PHE A 557 -19.02 7.24 2.42
C PHE A 557 -20.30 6.50 2.85
N PHE A 558 -20.28 5.97 4.05
CA PHE A 558 -21.39 5.18 4.57
C PHE A 558 -22.54 6.09 5.05
N MET A 559 -23.74 5.79 4.60
CA MET A 559 -24.97 6.48 4.96
C MET A 559 -25.71 5.85 6.14
N ALA A 560 -25.05 4.95 6.86
CA ALA A 560 -25.51 4.29 8.08
C ALA A 560 -24.30 3.75 8.85
N GLU A 561 -24.32 3.83 10.19
CA GLU A 561 -23.22 3.44 11.05
C GLU A 561 -23.58 2.34 12.03
N LEU A 562 -22.59 1.51 12.42
CA LEU A 562 -22.73 0.50 13.46
C LEU A 562 -22.76 1.17 14.83
N GLY A 563 -23.80 0.88 15.61
CA GLY A 563 -23.96 1.40 16.95
C GLY A 563 -24.28 2.88 17.04
N GLU A 564 -24.38 3.60 15.92
CA GLU A 564 -24.69 5.02 15.89
C GLU A 564 -25.89 5.37 15.01
N ALA A 565 -26.81 6.14 15.57
CA ALA A 565 -27.91 6.70 14.80
C ALA A 565 -27.47 8.03 14.13
N LEU A 566 -27.91 8.24 12.88
CA LEU A 566 -27.62 9.45 12.14
C LEU A 566 -28.89 10.28 11.97
N ALA A 567 -28.97 11.42 12.63
CA ALA A 567 -30.10 12.32 12.43
C ALA A 567 -30.07 12.93 11.02
N ARG A 568 -28.86 13.23 10.52
CA ARG A 568 -28.61 13.67 9.15
C ARG A 568 -27.21 13.25 8.72
N THR A 569 -27.11 12.62 7.57
CA THR A 569 -25.80 12.32 6.93
C THR A 569 -25.83 12.80 5.48
N ARG A 570 -24.71 13.38 5.03
CA ARG A 570 -24.57 14.00 3.74
C ARG A 570 -23.18 13.75 3.15
N PHE A 571 -23.16 13.24 1.93
CA PHE A 571 -21.97 13.20 1.10
C PHE A 571 -22.15 14.09 -0.12
N ALA A 572 -21.14 14.88 -0.46
CA ALA A 572 -21.21 15.73 -1.63
C ALA A 572 -19.87 15.74 -2.39
N VAL A 573 -19.95 15.76 -3.71
CA VAL A 573 -18.81 15.97 -4.60
C VAL A 573 -19.06 17.25 -5.39
N VAL A 574 -18.14 18.20 -5.27
CA VAL A 574 -18.18 19.48 -5.98
C VAL A 574 -17.12 19.47 -7.08
N VAL A 575 -17.54 19.64 -8.31
CA VAL A 575 -16.66 19.58 -9.48
C VAL A 575 -16.73 20.87 -10.28
N PRO A 576 -15.65 21.31 -10.96
CA PRO A 576 -15.67 22.49 -11.80
C PRO A 576 -16.56 22.26 -13.04
N ALA A 577 -17.31 23.28 -13.43
CA ALA A 577 -18.06 23.25 -14.67
C ALA A 577 -17.08 23.21 -15.85
N GLY A 578 -17.29 22.26 -16.78
CA GLY A 578 -16.45 22.16 -17.98
C GLY A 578 -15.12 21.42 -17.78
N ALA A 579 -14.91 20.74 -16.65
CA ALA A 579 -13.76 19.83 -16.51
C ALA A 579 -13.80 18.76 -17.61
N ALA A 580 -12.69 18.54 -18.29
CA ALA A 580 -12.59 17.62 -19.43
C ALA A 580 -12.96 16.16 -19.08
N TRP A 581 -12.93 15.84 -17.78
CA TRP A 581 -13.27 14.51 -17.25
C TRP A 581 -14.67 14.43 -16.63
N ALA A 582 -15.44 15.53 -16.58
CA ALA A 582 -16.74 15.57 -15.90
C ALA A 582 -17.73 14.50 -16.42
N ASP A 583 -17.66 14.15 -17.71
CA ASP A 583 -18.48 13.09 -18.31
C ASP A 583 -18.09 11.67 -17.86
N ARG A 584 -16.89 11.51 -17.28
CA ARG A 584 -16.41 10.23 -16.73
C ARG A 584 -16.79 10.05 -15.27
N LEU A 585 -17.21 11.12 -14.56
CA LEU A 585 -17.62 10.99 -13.17
C LEU A 585 -18.81 10.05 -13.02
N ARG A 586 -18.64 9.02 -12.22
CA ARG A 586 -19.64 8.02 -11.89
C ARG A 586 -19.81 7.93 -10.39
N PHE A 587 -21.00 7.52 -9.97
CA PHE A 587 -21.31 7.26 -8.57
C PHE A 587 -21.74 5.80 -8.43
N ASP A 588 -21.16 5.11 -7.46
CA ASP A 588 -21.65 3.81 -6.98
C ASP A 588 -22.50 4.07 -5.72
N VAL A 589 -23.78 3.74 -5.80
CA VAL A 589 -24.74 3.86 -4.71
C VAL A 589 -25.22 2.46 -4.37
N ALA A 590 -24.71 1.91 -3.28
CA ALA A 590 -24.95 0.52 -2.92
C ALA A 590 -26.04 0.36 -1.86
N HIS A 591 -26.69 -0.78 -1.90
CA HIS A 591 -27.67 -1.32 -0.92
C HIS A 591 -28.94 -0.52 -0.70
N GLN A 592 -29.03 0.69 -1.20
CA GLN A 592 -30.23 1.51 -1.19
C GLN A 592 -30.24 2.49 -2.36
N ARG A 593 -31.40 2.70 -2.99
CA ARG A 593 -31.55 3.77 -3.98
C ARG A 593 -31.54 5.13 -3.26
N LEU A 594 -30.51 5.93 -3.52
CA LEU A 594 -30.44 7.31 -3.06
C LEU A 594 -30.59 8.25 -4.26
N GLY A 595 -31.41 9.25 -4.12
CA GLY A 595 -31.51 10.32 -5.09
C GLY A 595 -30.31 11.24 -4.98
N VAL A 596 -29.72 11.66 -6.11
CA VAL A 596 -28.72 12.71 -6.17
C VAL A 596 -29.39 14.05 -6.39
N ARG A 597 -29.13 15.02 -5.50
CA ARG A 597 -29.52 16.41 -5.71
C ARG A 597 -28.37 17.16 -6.38
N LYS A 598 -28.55 17.54 -7.63
CA LYS A 598 -27.57 18.31 -8.39
C LYS A 598 -27.82 19.82 -8.22
N VAL A 599 -26.83 20.53 -7.70
CA VAL A 599 -26.87 21.99 -7.49
C VAL A 599 -25.80 22.64 -8.34
N ARG A 600 -26.18 23.61 -9.16
CA ARG A 600 -25.23 24.38 -9.98
C ARG A 600 -24.99 25.72 -9.33
N GLY A 601 -23.72 26.07 -9.19
CA GLY A 601 -23.22 27.35 -8.74
C GLY A 601 -22.43 28.09 -9.80
N ASP A 602 -21.66 29.08 -9.40
CA ASP A 602 -20.75 29.81 -10.25
C ASP A 602 -19.53 28.97 -10.60
N GLY A 603 -19.45 28.52 -11.86
CA GLY A 603 -18.35 27.71 -12.38
C GLY A 603 -18.22 26.32 -11.78
N ARG A 604 -19.20 25.83 -11.00
CA ARG A 604 -19.12 24.53 -10.33
C ARG A 604 -20.47 23.83 -10.19
N THR A 605 -20.42 22.51 -9.99
CA THR A 605 -21.62 21.71 -9.74
C THR A 605 -21.39 20.81 -8.54
N ALA A 606 -22.33 20.81 -7.58
CA ALA A 606 -22.35 19.86 -6.47
C ALA A 606 -23.32 18.71 -6.74
N TYR A 607 -22.88 17.50 -6.51
CA TYR A 607 -23.70 16.28 -6.47
C TYR A 607 -23.85 15.88 -5.01
N ILE A 608 -25.07 16.01 -4.46
CA ILE A 608 -25.36 15.87 -3.04
C ILE A 608 -26.25 14.66 -2.80
N PHE A 609 -25.78 13.75 -1.95
CA PHE A 609 -26.50 12.60 -1.43
C PHE A 609 -26.79 12.85 0.04
N GLU A 610 -28.01 12.63 0.47
CA GLU A 610 -28.42 12.92 1.86
C GLU A 610 -29.40 11.87 2.37
N ARG A 611 -29.24 11.51 3.65
CA ARG A 611 -30.22 10.73 4.41
C ARG A 611 -30.53 11.43 5.74
N LYS A 612 -31.72 11.15 6.27
CA LYS A 612 -32.18 11.67 7.56
C LYS A 612 -32.81 10.57 8.39
N ASN A 613 -32.69 10.70 9.71
CA ASN A 613 -33.33 9.79 10.69
C ASN A 613 -32.97 8.31 10.40
N VAL A 614 -31.69 8.04 10.27
CA VAL A 614 -31.16 6.68 10.03
C VAL A 614 -30.93 6.01 11.38
N ALA A 615 -31.55 4.87 11.58
CA ALA A 615 -31.32 4.08 12.78
C ALA A 615 -29.90 3.47 12.75
N ALA A 616 -29.32 3.27 13.92
CA ALA A 616 -28.04 2.56 14.04
C ALA A 616 -28.13 1.15 13.45
N LEU A 617 -27.09 0.73 12.77
CA LEU A 617 -26.90 -0.67 12.40
C LEU A 617 -26.54 -1.44 13.67
N VAL A 618 -27.08 -2.64 13.81
CA VAL A 618 -26.81 -3.50 14.96
C VAL A 618 -25.79 -4.55 14.56
N GLU A 619 -24.72 -4.68 15.30
CA GLU A 619 -23.73 -5.72 15.05
C GLU A 619 -24.31 -7.10 15.34
N GLU A 620 -24.11 -8.04 14.43
CA GLU A 620 -24.46 -9.44 14.58
C GLU A 620 -23.22 -10.31 14.34
N PRO A 621 -22.95 -11.32 15.16
CA PRO A 621 -21.81 -12.21 14.91
C PRO A 621 -21.87 -12.83 13.51
N MET A 622 -20.74 -13.04 12.89
CA MET A 622 -20.62 -13.60 11.54
C MET A 622 -21.44 -12.84 10.47
N MET A 623 -21.62 -11.55 10.61
CA MET A 623 -22.20 -10.75 9.53
C MET A 623 -21.10 -10.36 8.51
N PRO A 624 -21.45 -10.10 7.24
CA PRO A 624 -20.52 -9.62 6.25
C PRO A 624 -19.88 -8.28 6.65
N ALA A 625 -18.79 -7.91 6.00
CA ALA A 625 -18.22 -6.57 6.13
C ALA A 625 -19.26 -5.49 5.77
N LYS A 626 -19.13 -4.31 6.39
CA LYS A 626 -20.11 -3.21 6.32
C LYS A 626 -20.47 -2.82 4.89
N ASP A 627 -19.52 -2.83 3.98
CA ASP A 627 -19.70 -2.52 2.55
C ASP A 627 -20.61 -3.52 1.80
N ALA A 628 -20.77 -4.72 2.33
CA ALA A 628 -21.62 -5.74 1.72
C ALA A 628 -23.14 -5.53 1.96
N PHE A 629 -23.52 -4.69 2.94
CA PHE A 629 -24.93 -4.51 3.29
C PHE A 629 -25.34 -3.08 3.67
N ALA A 630 -24.40 -2.26 4.16
CA ALA A 630 -24.70 -0.88 4.56
C ALA A 630 -24.79 0.05 3.34
N PRO A 631 -25.76 0.97 3.32
CA PRO A 631 -25.82 1.96 2.25
C PRO A 631 -24.58 2.87 2.24
N TYR A 632 -23.93 2.96 1.09
CA TYR A 632 -22.83 3.91 0.87
C TYR A 632 -22.93 4.60 -0.50
N VAL A 633 -22.17 5.67 -0.62
CA VAL A 633 -21.91 6.36 -1.88
C VAL A 633 -20.40 6.50 -2.05
N ARG A 634 -19.91 6.24 -3.25
CA ARG A 634 -18.55 6.58 -3.68
C ARG A 634 -18.55 7.11 -5.09
N ALA A 635 -17.53 7.88 -5.43
CA ALA A 635 -17.38 8.54 -6.72
C ALA A 635 -16.04 8.18 -7.36
N ALA A 636 -16.00 8.07 -8.69
CA ALA A 636 -14.75 7.86 -9.42
C ALA A 636 -14.83 8.37 -10.86
N THR A 637 -13.68 8.70 -11.44
CA THR A 637 -13.54 9.13 -12.84
C THR A 637 -12.76 8.11 -13.69
N LEU A 638 -12.25 7.03 -13.12
CA LEU A 638 -11.40 6.04 -13.81
C LEU A 638 -12.11 5.39 -15.02
N GLY A 639 -13.39 5.17 -14.93
CA GLY A 639 -14.28 4.85 -16.05
C GLY A 639 -14.30 3.37 -16.45
N ASP A 640 -13.16 2.78 -16.84
CA ASP A 640 -13.10 1.38 -17.26
C ASP A 640 -11.80 0.69 -16.82
N VAL A 641 -11.83 -0.63 -16.76
CA VAL A 641 -10.70 -1.46 -16.34
C VAL A 641 -9.55 -1.46 -17.35
N GLY A 642 -9.81 -1.14 -18.61
CA GLY A 642 -8.77 -1.07 -19.64
C GLY A 642 -7.75 0.04 -19.36
N ARG A 643 -8.19 1.16 -18.78
CA ARG A 643 -7.27 2.23 -18.33
C ARG A 643 -6.37 1.74 -17.18
N LEU A 644 -6.94 1.02 -16.22
CA LEU A 644 -6.18 0.42 -15.13
C LEU A 644 -5.20 -0.63 -15.66
N ALA A 645 -5.64 -1.47 -16.58
CA ALA A 645 -4.80 -2.47 -17.23
C ALA A 645 -3.63 -1.83 -17.99
N ALA A 646 -3.90 -0.78 -18.77
CA ALA A 646 -2.87 -0.08 -19.55
C ALA A 646 -1.81 0.57 -18.63
N TRP A 647 -2.24 1.12 -17.48
CA TRP A 647 -1.30 1.61 -16.48
C TRP A 647 -0.48 0.46 -15.88
N TYR A 648 -1.13 -0.64 -15.47
CA TYR A 648 -0.46 -1.78 -14.86
C TYR A 648 0.57 -2.42 -15.80
N MET A 649 0.28 -2.47 -17.10
CA MET A 649 1.24 -2.89 -18.13
C MET A 649 2.50 -2.01 -18.10
N GLY A 650 2.35 -0.71 -17.90
CA GLY A 650 3.47 0.22 -17.73
C GLY A 650 4.33 -0.10 -16.50
N GLU A 651 3.69 -0.46 -15.39
CA GLU A 651 4.38 -0.87 -14.16
C GLU A 651 5.13 -2.21 -14.31
N LEU A 652 4.65 -3.11 -15.18
CA LEU A 652 5.29 -4.39 -15.46
C LEU A 652 6.50 -4.29 -16.40
N TRP A 653 6.65 -3.16 -17.09
CA TRP A 653 7.71 -3.00 -18.07
C TRP A 653 9.09 -3.10 -17.41
N GLY A 654 9.97 -4.01 -17.94
CA GLY A 654 11.29 -4.29 -17.40
C GLY A 654 11.32 -5.08 -16.09
N ARG A 655 10.15 -5.47 -15.52
CA ARG A 655 10.10 -6.24 -14.27
C ARG A 655 10.42 -7.73 -14.45
N PHE A 656 10.30 -8.24 -15.67
CA PHE A 656 10.55 -9.65 -15.99
C PHE A 656 11.99 -9.96 -16.40
N GLU A 657 12.91 -9.00 -16.33
CA GLU A 657 14.31 -9.21 -16.67
C GLU A 657 15.01 -10.14 -15.67
N LEU A 658 15.79 -11.10 -16.20
CA LEU A 658 16.59 -12.04 -15.43
C LEU A 658 18.08 -11.77 -15.63
N ASP A 659 18.85 -11.96 -14.57
CA ASP A 659 20.31 -11.99 -14.65
C ASP A 659 20.84 -13.41 -14.97
N GLU A 660 22.14 -13.52 -15.22
CA GLU A 660 22.77 -14.80 -15.57
C GLU A 660 22.79 -15.78 -14.40
N GLY A 661 22.80 -15.30 -13.14
CA GLY A 661 22.72 -16.12 -11.95
C GLY A 661 21.38 -16.83 -11.86
N LEU A 662 20.29 -16.09 -12.10
CA LEU A 662 18.93 -16.64 -12.13
C LEU A 662 18.71 -17.62 -13.25
N ARG A 663 19.26 -17.36 -14.48
CA ARG A 663 19.18 -18.31 -15.60
C ARG A 663 19.86 -19.63 -15.26
N ARG A 664 21.04 -19.60 -14.62
CA ARG A 664 21.74 -20.82 -14.18
C ARG A 664 20.96 -21.58 -13.11
N ARG A 665 20.40 -20.87 -12.14
CA ARG A 665 19.54 -21.45 -11.10
C ARG A 665 18.32 -22.10 -11.71
N LEU A 666 17.64 -21.41 -12.63
CA LEU A 666 16.48 -21.91 -13.35
C LEU A 666 16.77 -23.24 -14.07
N ALA A 667 17.89 -23.31 -14.79
CA ALA A 667 18.29 -24.54 -15.46
C ALA A 667 18.45 -25.73 -14.50
N ALA A 668 18.98 -25.48 -13.29
CA ALA A 668 19.10 -26.50 -12.24
C ALA A 668 17.72 -26.88 -11.64
N THR A 669 16.86 -25.90 -11.40
CA THR A 669 15.53 -26.10 -10.83
C THR A 669 14.64 -26.99 -11.70
N VAL A 670 14.70 -26.83 -13.03
CA VAL A 670 13.87 -27.60 -13.96
C VAL A 670 14.54 -28.87 -14.51
N ALA A 671 15.77 -29.18 -14.05
CA ALA A 671 16.50 -30.36 -14.52
C ALA A 671 15.70 -31.64 -14.23
N GLY A 672 15.44 -32.44 -15.27
CA GLY A 672 14.66 -33.68 -15.17
C GLY A 672 13.14 -33.53 -15.20
N ALA A 673 12.58 -32.32 -15.29
CA ALA A 673 11.16 -32.13 -15.46
C ALA A 673 10.70 -32.56 -16.88
N PRO A 674 9.71 -33.46 -16.99
CA PRO A 674 9.39 -34.15 -18.25
C PRO A 674 8.62 -33.26 -19.26
N ASP A 675 7.88 -32.26 -18.79
CA ASP A 675 7.01 -31.43 -19.62
C ASP A 675 6.89 -30.01 -19.05
N ASP A 676 6.19 -29.15 -19.75
CA ASP A 676 5.99 -27.73 -19.38
C ASP A 676 5.24 -27.58 -18.06
N ARG A 677 4.30 -28.46 -17.75
CA ARG A 677 3.56 -28.41 -16.49
C ARG A 677 4.49 -28.73 -15.31
N ALA A 678 5.31 -29.75 -15.46
CA ALA A 678 6.28 -30.13 -14.44
C ALA A 678 7.37 -29.04 -14.25
N ARG A 679 7.80 -28.39 -15.34
CA ARG A 679 8.75 -27.26 -15.30
C ARG A 679 8.12 -26.05 -14.60
N ALA A 680 6.90 -25.66 -14.94
CA ALA A 680 6.19 -24.56 -14.29
C ALA A 680 5.94 -24.83 -12.80
N ALA A 681 5.57 -26.07 -12.45
CA ALA A 681 5.42 -26.50 -11.06
C ALA A 681 6.75 -26.44 -10.28
N ALA A 682 7.86 -26.87 -10.87
CA ALA A 682 9.18 -26.79 -10.26
C ALA A 682 9.59 -25.33 -9.97
N VAL A 683 9.35 -24.43 -10.92
CA VAL A 683 9.57 -22.98 -10.76
C VAL A 683 8.71 -22.43 -9.62
N TYR A 684 7.40 -22.74 -9.61
CA TYR A 684 6.48 -22.31 -8.58
C TYR A 684 6.97 -22.73 -7.19
N TYR A 685 7.26 -24.02 -6.98
CA TYR A 685 7.72 -24.53 -5.68
C TYR A 685 9.08 -23.96 -5.27
N ASP A 686 10.00 -23.74 -6.20
CA ASP A 686 11.28 -23.09 -5.90
C ASP A 686 11.07 -21.65 -5.40
N VAL A 687 10.20 -20.88 -6.06
CA VAL A 687 9.93 -19.48 -5.68
C VAL A 687 9.22 -19.40 -4.32
N VAL A 688 8.14 -20.15 -4.11
CA VAL A 688 7.39 -20.07 -2.84
C VAL A 688 8.22 -20.55 -1.65
N LYS A 689 9.15 -21.47 -1.87
CA LYS A 689 10.07 -21.98 -0.83
C LYS A 689 11.22 -21.02 -0.52
N THR A 690 11.71 -20.27 -1.50
CA THR A 690 12.94 -19.47 -1.37
C THR A 690 12.69 -17.97 -1.23
N VAL A 691 11.48 -17.51 -1.46
CA VAL A 691 11.08 -16.12 -1.30
C VAL A 691 9.99 -16.03 -0.23
N GLU A 692 10.33 -15.49 0.93
CA GLU A 692 9.36 -15.21 1.99
C GLU A 692 8.39 -14.11 1.55
N SER A 693 7.09 -14.26 1.86
CA SER A 693 6.08 -13.25 1.54
C SER A 693 5.29 -12.81 2.76
N PRO A 694 5.35 -11.54 3.14
CA PRO A 694 4.48 -10.98 4.18
C PRO A 694 3.06 -10.68 3.69
N GLY A 695 2.70 -11.08 2.45
CA GLY A 695 1.49 -10.61 1.78
C GLY A 695 1.66 -9.20 1.22
N GLY A 696 0.60 -8.40 1.18
CA GLY A 696 0.65 -6.99 0.84
C GLY A 696 -0.01 -6.61 -0.49
N SER A 697 0.21 -5.37 -0.94
CA SER A 697 -0.43 -4.81 -2.12
C SER A 697 -0.12 -5.59 -3.39
N VAL A 698 -1.12 -5.71 -4.27
CA VAL A 698 -0.98 -6.29 -5.61
C VAL A 698 -0.41 -5.30 -6.63
N TYR A 699 -0.25 -4.05 -6.24
CA TYR A 699 0.24 -2.97 -7.09
C TYR A 699 1.73 -2.70 -6.86
N TYR A 700 2.38 -2.07 -7.85
CA TYR A 700 3.81 -1.72 -7.83
C TYR A 700 4.76 -2.93 -7.64
N PRO A 701 4.73 -3.89 -8.58
CA PRO A 701 5.54 -5.10 -8.46
C PRO A 701 7.04 -4.79 -8.51
N ALA A 702 7.82 -5.48 -7.69
CA ALA A 702 9.27 -5.42 -7.75
C ALA A 702 9.82 -6.18 -8.97
N PRO A 703 11.01 -5.81 -9.49
CA PRO A 703 11.70 -6.59 -10.51
C PRO A 703 11.98 -8.03 -10.06
N ALA A 704 11.80 -9.01 -10.96
CA ALA A 704 12.03 -10.43 -10.67
C ALA A 704 13.42 -10.69 -10.05
N ARG A 705 14.47 -10.08 -10.64
CA ARG A 705 15.84 -10.20 -10.12
C ARG A 705 16.01 -9.67 -8.69
N LEU A 706 15.30 -8.59 -8.33
CA LEU A 706 15.33 -8.03 -6.97
C LEU A 706 14.65 -8.95 -5.97
N THR A 707 13.49 -9.48 -6.31
CA THR A 707 12.74 -10.44 -5.48
C THR A 707 13.57 -11.68 -5.20
N ALA A 708 14.18 -12.25 -6.24
CA ALA A 708 15.06 -13.42 -6.10
C ALA A 708 16.33 -13.11 -5.28
N PHE A 709 16.90 -11.92 -5.46
CA PHE A 709 18.09 -11.51 -4.72
C PHE A 709 17.82 -11.32 -3.21
N ARG A 710 16.68 -10.70 -2.87
CA ARG A 710 16.29 -10.48 -1.47
C ARG A 710 15.85 -11.75 -0.76
N GLY A 711 15.33 -12.75 -1.48
CA GLY A 711 14.62 -13.88 -0.90
C GLY A 711 13.36 -13.46 -0.13
N GLN A 712 12.87 -12.26 -0.36
CA GLN A 712 11.67 -11.68 0.22
C GLN A 712 10.93 -10.84 -0.82
N GLY A 713 9.60 -10.89 -0.80
CA GLY A 713 8.75 -10.10 -1.69
C GLY A 713 7.27 -10.31 -1.37
N ARG A 714 6.45 -9.36 -1.77
CA ARG A 714 4.99 -9.49 -1.67
C ARG A 714 4.50 -10.60 -2.61
N THR A 715 3.25 -10.98 -2.47
CA THR A 715 2.61 -11.98 -3.35
C THR A 715 2.78 -11.62 -4.84
N VAL A 716 2.61 -10.34 -5.20
CA VAL A 716 2.80 -9.85 -6.56
C VAL A 716 4.25 -10.00 -7.05
N ASP A 717 5.21 -9.81 -6.16
CA ASP A 717 6.64 -9.91 -6.49
C ASP A 717 7.02 -11.38 -6.76
N ARG A 718 6.48 -12.33 -5.96
CA ARG A 718 6.57 -13.78 -6.25
C ARG A 718 5.95 -14.13 -7.60
N ALA A 719 4.75 -13.60 -7.88
CA ALA A 719 4.05 -13.84 -9.15
C ALA A 719 4.86 -13.33 -10.35
N VAL A 720 5.43 -12.11 -10.26
CA VAL A 720 6.31 -11.56 -11.30
C VAL A 720 7.54 -12.43 -11.51
N LEU A 721 8.17 -12.92 -10.44
CA LEU A 721 9.33 -13.81 -10.54
C LEU A 721 8.98 -15.14 -11.21
N ILE A 722 7.84 -15.78 -10.84
CA ILE A 722 7.37 -17.01 -11.47
C ILE A 722 7.09 -16.78 -12.96
N VAL A 723 6.40 -15.70 -13.33
CA VAL A 723 6.13 -15.34 -14.73
C VAL A 723 7.43 -15.16 -15.50
N ALA A 724 8.41 -14.43 -14.94
CA ALA A 724 9.69 -14.19 -15.58
C ALA A 724 10.47 -15.49 -15.85
N LEU A 725 10.56 -16.36 -14.86
CA LEU A 725 11.25 -17.65 -14.95
C LEU A 725 10.55 -18.60 -15.95
N CYS A 726 9.22 -18.66 -15.93
CA CYS A 726 8.47 -19.50 -16.87
C CYS A 726 8.59 -18.99 -18.31
N ARG A 727 8.57 -17.69 -18.56
CA ARG A 727 8.80 -17.10 -19.87
C ARG A 727 10.20 -17.39 -20.44
N GLU A 728 11.23 -17.37 -19.61
CA GLU A 728 12.58 -17.77 -20.02
C GLU A 728 12.62 -19.23 -20.52
N LEU A 729 11.75 -20.09 -19.97
CA LEU A 729 11.58 -21.49 -20.44
C LEU A 729 10.68 -21.63 -21.66
N GLY A 730 10.17 -20.54 -22.22
CA GLY A 730 9.20 -20.54 -23.31
C GLY A 730 7.78 -20.95 -22.91
N ILE A 731 7.47 -20.99 -21.60
CA ILE A 731 6.15 -21.30 -21.06
C ILE A 731 5.36 -19.98 -20.92
N PRO A 732 4.28 -19.77 -21.69
CA PRO A 732 3.46 -18.58 -21.56
C PRO A 732 2.85 -18.45 -20.16
N ALA A 733 3.07 -17.30 -19.51
CA ALA A 733 2.54 -16.99 -18.19
C ALA A 733 2.17 -15.51 -18.09
N LYS A 734 1.10 -15.20 -17.36
CA LYS A 734 0.59 -13.86 -17.10
C LYS A 734 0.24 -13.67 -15.63
N LEU A 735 0.21 -12.45 -15.16
CA LEU A 735 -0.43 -12.12 -13.90
C LEU A 735 -1.94 -12.15 -14.05
N ALA A 736 -2.65 -12.62 -13.04
CA ALA A 736 -4.10 -12.58 -12.94
C ALA A 736 -4.48 -11.79 -11.68
N LEU A 737 -4.93 -10.55 -11.85
CA LEU A 737 -5.41 -9.72 -10.76
C LEU A 737 -6.86 -10.09 -10.45
N VAL A 738 -7.14 -10.41 -9.18
CA VAL A 738 -8.44 -10.88 -8.72
C VAL A 738 -8.89 -10.05 -7.51
N GLY A 739 -10.17 -9.71 -7.46
CA GLY A 739 -10.81 -9.14 -6.28
C GLY A 739 -11.56 -10.23 -5.52
N THR A 740 -11.12 -10.55 -4.30
CA THR A 740 -11.73 -11.60 -3.47
C THR A 740 -12.85 -11.07 -2.58
N GLY A 741 -12.92 -9.76 -2.37
CA GLY A 741 -13.98 -9.10 -1.61
C GLY A 741 -15.38 -9.37 -2.17
N GLY A 742 -16.41 -9.21 -1.32
CA GLY A 742 -17.82 -9.48 -1.65
C GLY A 742 -18.43 -8.55 -2.71
N GLY A 743 -17.62 -7.80 -3.44
CA GLY A 743 -18.04 -6.86 -4.46
C GLY A 743 -18.53 -7.54 -5.74
N LYS A 744 -19.50 -6.92 -6.34
CA LYS A 744 -20.25 -7.28 -7.53
C LYS A 744 -19.41 -7.95 -8.61
N GLU A 745 -19.93 -9.02 -9.20
CA GLU A 745 -19.31 -9.80 -10.29
C GLU A 745 -18.96 -9.01 -11.55
N GLU A 746 -19.38 -7.75 -11.65
CA GLU A 746 -19.15 -6.89 -12.79
C GLU A 746 -18.31 -5.68 -12.42
N TRP A 747 -17.18 -5.47 -13.09
CA TRP A 747 -16.31 -4.30 -12.98
C TRP A 747 -16.97 -3.04 -13.54
N ARG A 748 -18.15 -2.70 -13.00
CA ARG A 748 -18.93 -1.51 -13.41
C ARG A 748 -18.44 -0.22 -12.76
N PHE A 749 -17.72 -0.36 -11.65
CA PHE A 749 -17.17 0.76 -10.92
C PHE A 749 -15.72 0.43 -10.53
N ILE A 750 -14.79 1.16 -11.08
CA ILE A 750 -13.37 0.91 -10.95
C ILE A 750 -12.78 1.80 -9.88
N THR A 751 -12.20 1.18 -8.87
CA THR A 751 -11.50 1.84 -7.74
C THR A 751 -10.19 1.10 -7.45
N PRO A 752 -9.28 1.72 -6.67
CA PRO A 752 -8.00 1.12 -6.30
C PRO A 752 -8.10 -0.20 -5.53
N ASP A 753 -9.19 -0.42 -4.84
CA ASP A 753 -9.48 -1.61 -4.03
C ASP A 753 -10.18 -2.74 -4.83
N LEU A 754 -10.25 -2.61 -6.15
CA LEU A 754 -10.89 -3.61 -7.00
C LEU A 754 -10.17 -4.95 -6.97
N PHE A 755 -8.84 -4.94 -6.88
CA PHE A 755 -8.02 -6.14 -6.83
C PHE A 755 -7.25 -6.19 -5.51
N ASP A 756 -7.33 -7.30 -4.81
CA ASP A 756 -6.70 -7.56 -3.53
C ASP A 756 -5.76 -8.78 -3.53
N THR A 757 -5.79 -9.58 -4.60
CA THR A 757 -4.88 -10.71 -4.78
C THR A 757 -4.39 -10.83 -6.22
N VAL A 758 -3.25 -11.51 -6.39
CA VAL A 758 -2.64 -11.79 -7.68
C VAL A 758 -2.27 -13.26 -7.78
N LEU A 759 -2.69 -13.87 -8.87
CA LEU A 759 -2.38 -15.25 -9.24
C LEU A 759 -1.46 -15.25 -10.46
N VAL A 760 -0.82 -16.38 -10.73
CA VAL A 760 -0.16 -16.63 -12.00
C VAL A 760 -1.06 -17.49 -12.89
N TYR A 761 -1.30 -17.06 -14.12
CA TYR A 761 -2.10 -17.78 -15.10
C TYR A 761 -1.23 -18.34 -16.23
N PHE A 762 -1.39 -19.61 -16.50
CA PHE A 762 -0.70 -20.37 -17.54
C PHE A 762 -1.70 -20.79 -18.63
N PRO A 763 -1.82 -20.06 -19.74
CA PRO A 763 -2.85 -20.30 -20.75
C PRO A 763 -2.69 -21.64 -21.48
N THR A 764 -1.49 -22.19 -21.54
CA THR A 764 -1.19 -23.43 -22.28
C THR A 764 -1.21 -24.69 -21.42
N LEU A 765 -1.36 -24.56 -20.09
CA LEU A 765 -1.36 -25.69 -19.17
C LEU A 765 -2.79 -26.14 -18.84
N GLY A 766 -3.28 -27.13 -19.56
CA GLY A 766 -4.66 -27.65 -19.46
C GLY A 766 -5.64 -26.99 -20.44
N ALA A 767 -6.84 -27.51 -20.52
CA ALA A 767 -7.84 -27.08 -21.53
C ALA A 767 -8.34 -25.63 -21.29
N GLU A 768 -8.44 -25.21 -20.03
CA GLU A 768 -8.91 -23.87 -19.63
C GLU A 768 -7.75 -23.00 -19.07
N GLY A 769 -6.51 -23.47 -19.23
CA GLY A 769 -5.36 -22.92 -18.53
C GLY A 769 -5.28 -23.36 -17.06
N THR A 770 -4.19 -22.99 -16.40
CA THR A 770 -3.97 -23.31 -14.99
C THR A 770 -3.69 -22.00 -14.24
N TYR A 771 -4.33 -21.82 -13.10
CA TYR A 771 -4.02 -20.75 -12.16
C TYR A 771 -3.17 -21.32 -11.01
N ALA A 772 -2.21 -20.56 -10.52
CA ALA A 772 -1.42 -20.89 -9.34
C ALA A 772 -1.34 -19.66 -8.43
N ASP A 773 -1.47 -19.87 -7.14
CA ASP A 773 -1.51 -18.78 -6.15
C ASP A 773 -0.23 -18.78 -5.30
N PRO A 774 0.66 -17.79 -5.48
CA PRO A 774 1.89 -17.71 -4.71
C PRO A 774 1.72 -17.03 -3.33
N LEU A 775 0.48 -16.91 -2.83
CA LEU A 775 0.18 -16.26 -1.55
C LEU A 775 0.75 -17.06 -0.37
N LEU A 776 0.46 -18.36 -0.32
CA LEU A 776 0.87 -19.25 0.76
C LEU A 776 1.93 -20.25 0.30
N ASP A 777 2.88 -20.54 1.19
CA ASP A 777 3.97 -21.49 0.95
C ASP A 777 3.48 -22.95 0.91
N THR A 778 2.23 -23.17 1.30
CA THR A 778 1.59 -24.47 1.47
C THR A 778 0.56 -24.82 0.41
N LEU A 779 0.34 -23.94 -0.58
CA LEU A 779 -0.54 -24.22 -1.72
C LEU A 779 0.17 -25.05 -2.78
N ALA A 780 -0.52 -26.05 -3.30
CA ALA A 780 -0.03 -26.83 -4.42
C ALA A 780 -0.13 -26.07 -5.74
N PHE A 781 0.75 -26.40 -6.70
CA PHE A 781 0.69 -25.81 -8.03
C PHE A 781 -0.65 -26.15 -8.74
N GLY A 782 -1.38 -25.15 -9.11
CA GLY A 782 -2.72 -25.29 -9.70
C GLY A 782 -3.88 -25.11 -8.73
N GLU A 783 -3.57 -24.85 -7.46
CA GLU A 783 -4.54 -24.44 -6.44
C GLU A 783 -4.50 -22.94 -6.22
N VAL A 784 -5.62 -22.39 -5.78
CA VAL A 784 -5.77 -20.96 -5.46
C VAL A 784 -6.54 -20.80 -4.16
N TRP A 785 -6.33 -19.69 -3.47
CA TRP A 785 -7.06 -19.35 -2.25
C TRP A 785 -8.58 -19.38 -2.47
N THR A 786 -9.34 -19.92 -1.51
CA THR A 786 -10.79 -20.19 -1.65
C THR A 786 -11.59 -18.99 -2.13
N ALA A 787 -11.25 -17.80 -1.68
CA ALA A 787 -11.94 -16.57 -2.04
C ALA A 787 -11.76 -16.17 -3.51
N ALA A 788 -10.76 -16.68 -4.21
CA ALA A 788 -10.49 -16.40 -5.61
C ALA A 788 -11.29 -17.28 -6.59
N TYR A 789 -11.75 -18.46 -6.14
CA TYR A 789 -12.50 -19.35 -7.01
C TYR A 789 -13.79 -18.72 -7.56
N GLY A 790 -14.06 -18.93 -8.84
CA GLY A 790 -15.24 -18.40 -9.53
C GLY A 790 -15.18 -16.88 -9.78
N LYS A 791 -14.15 -16.18 -9.36
CA LYS A 791 -14.03 -14.72 -9.52
C LYS A 791 -13.53 -14.31 -10.90
N PRO A 792 -13.95 -13.14 -11.41
CA PRO A 792 -13.36 -12.56 -12.61
C PRO A 792 -11.91 -12.17 -12.34
N ALA A 793 -11.07 -12.31 -13.37
CA ALA A 793 -9.64 -11.99 -13.31
C ALA A 793 -9.25 -11.04 -14.45
N LEU A 794 -8.41 -10.06 -14.16
CA LEU A 794 -7.71 -9.27 -15.15
C LEU A 794 -6.35 -9.95 -15.44
N LEU A 795 -6.26 -10.59 -16.61
CA LEU A 795 -5.03 -11.23 -17.07
C LEU A 795 -4.15 -10.16 -17.70
N VAL A 796 -2.96 -9.92 -17.17
CA VAL A 796 -2.10 -8.82 -17.61
C VAL A 796 -0.63 -9.21 -17.65
N ASP A 797 0.07 -8.66 -18.63
CA ASP A 797 1.52 -8.69 -18.77
C ASP A 797 2.04 -7.37 -19.37
N ASP A 798 3.31 -7.29 -19.72
CA ASP A 798 3.91 -6.12 -20.36
C ASP A 798 3.54 -5.93 -21.84
N ALA A 799 2.91 -6.94 -22.47
CA ALA A 799 2.50 -6.92 -23.86
C ALA A 799 1.00 -6.68 -24.06
N GLY A 800 0.15 -7.00 -23.07
CA GLY A 800 -1.29 -6.85 -23.21
C GLY A 800 -2.09 -7.32 -22.00
N PHE A 801 -3.40 -7.15 -22.10
CA PHE A 801 -4.34 -7.64 -21.10
C PHE A 801 -5.52 -8.37 -21.74
N ALA A 802 -6.17 -9.21 -20.94
CA ALA A 802 -7.39 -9.92 -21.30
C ALA A 802 -8.28 -10.13 -20.08
N TYR A 803 -9.54 -10.42 -20.31
CA TYR A 803 -10.47 -10.82 -19.26
C TYR A 803 -10.45 -12.34 -19.11
N GLY A 804 -10.41 -12.81 -17.88
CA GLY A 804 -10.47 -14.21 -17.51
C GLY A 804 -11.43 -14.46 -16.36
N ARG A 805 -11.51 -15.69 -15.93
CA ARG A 805 -12.24 -16.10 -14.73
C ARG A 805 -11.50 -17.28 -14.10
N VAL A 806 -11.27 -17.20 -12.82
CA VAL A 806 -10.78 -18.36 -12.05
C VAL A 806 -11.88 -19.42 -12.03
N PRO A 807 -11.60 -20.69 -12.38
CA PRO A 807 -12.60 -21.75 -12.34
C PRO A 807 -13.24 -21.88 -10.94
N ALA A 808 -14.46 -22.41 -10.86
CA ALA A 808 -15.06 -22.77 -9.59
C ALA A 808 -14.29 -23.94 -8.94
N ALA A 809 -14.16 -23.93 -7.61
CA ALA A 809 -13.55 -25.06 -6.92
C ALA A 809 -14.45 -26.30 -7.01
N PRO A 810 -13.92 -27.45 -7.43
CA PRO A 810 -14.63 -28.70 -7.23
C PRO A 810 -14.64 -29.05 -5.74
N PHE A 811 -15.82 -29.40 -5.23
CA PHE A 811 -15.99 -29.76 -3.81
C PHE A 811 -15.02 -30.86 -3.34
N GLU A 812 -14.84 -31.89 -4.18
CA GLU A 812 -14.00 -33.06 -3.86
C GLU A 812 -12.52 -32.75 -3.71
N LYS A 813 -12.08 -31.56 -4.14
CA LYS A 813 -10.69 -31.13 -4.06
C LYS A 813 -10.36 -30.29 -2.82
N ASP A 814 -11.34 -29.88 -2.04
CA ASP A 814 -11.12 -29.03 -0.86
C ASP A 814 -11.88 -29.57 0.35
N CYS A 815 -11.50 -30.76 0.82
CA CYS A 815 -12.16 -31.43 1.92
C CYS A 815 -11.15 -32.05 2.91
N ILE A 816 -11.62 -32.27 4.13
CA ILE A 816 -10.95 -33.14 5.10
C ILE A 816 -11.60 -34.51 5.02
N ARG A 817 -10.79 -35.53 4.75
CA ARG A 817 -11.21 -36.92 4.73
C ARG A 817 -10.65 -37.67 5.92
N LEU A 818 -11.48 -38.43 6.61
CA LEU A 818 -11.11 -39.30 7.70
C LEU A 818 -11.40 -40.75 7.34
N ASP A 819 -10.36 -41.58 7.28
CA ASP A 819 -10.49 -43.04 7.25
C ASP A 819 -10.10 -43.56 8.65
N LEU A 820 -11.04 -44.19 9.38
CA LEU A 820 -10.86 -44.59 10.76
C LEU A 820 -11.32 -46.03 10.99
N ALA A 821 -10.49 -46.88 11.54
CA ALA A 821 -10.83 -48.22 11.99
C ALA A 821 -10.80 -48.27 13.51
N LEU A 822 -11.86 -48.77 14.12
CA LEU A 822 -12.02 -48.91 15.55
C LEU A 822 -12.28 -50.38 15.91
N ALA A 823 -11.55 -50.93 16.85
CA ALA A 823 -11.83 -52.25 17.42
C ALA A 823 -12.38 -52.10 18.85
N LEU A 824 -13.66 -52.37 19.00
CA LEU A 824 -14.39 -52.16 20.24
C LEU A 824 -14.28 -53.42 21.14
N GLU A 825 -13.99 -53.21 22.40
CA GLU A 825 -13.94 -54.23 23.44
C GLU A 825 -15.27 -54.32 24.25
N PRO A 826 -15.54 -55.45 24.90
CA PRO A 826 -16.68 -55.58 25.81
C PRO A 826 -16.67 -54.60 26.99
N SER A 827 -15.54 -54.03 27.32
CA SER A 827 -15.33 -53.01 28.35
C SER A 827 -15.89 -51.62 27.93
N GLY A 828 -16.11 -51.44 26.66
CA GLY A 828 -16.41 -50.14 26.06
C GLY A 828 -15.16 -49.35 25.63
N ARG A 829 -13.94 -49.84 25.88
CA ARG A 829 -12.71 -49.34 25.34
C ARG A 829 -12.59 -49.65 23.85
N ALA A 830 -12.00 -48.79 23.07
CA ALA A 830 -11.68 -49.07 21.69
C ALA A 830 -10.23 -48.74 21.40
N THR A 831 -9.58 -49.58 20.61
CA THR A 831 -8.32 -49.22 19.92
C THR A 831 -8.64 -48.69 18.54
N PHE A 832 -7.85 -47.78 18.06
CA PHE A 832 -8.03 -47.19 16.73
C PHE A 832 -6.74 -47.08 15.93
N GLU A 833 -6.91 -47.17 14.63
CA GLU A 833 -5.96 -46.70 13.62
C GLU A 833 -6.68 -45.84 12.60
N GLY A 834 -6.04 -44.77 12.15
CA GLY A 834 -6.69 -43.87 11.22
C GLY A 834 -5.74 -43.03 10.38
N ARG A 835 -6.32 -42.45 9.35
CA ARG A 835 -5.68 -41.54 8.43
C ARG A 835 -6.59 -40.34 8.18
N ARG A 836 -6.10 -39.15 8.47
CA ARG A 836 -6.80 -37.89 8.20
C ARG A 836 -6.11 -37.15 7.09
N GLU A 837 -6.75 -37.05 5.93
CA GLU A 837 -6.23 -36.43 4.72
C GLU A 837 -6.81 -35.01 4.58
N TYR A 838 -5.94 -34.07 4.26
CA TYR A 838 -6.27 -32.68 4.06
C TYR A 838 -6.04 -32.32 2.59
N ARG A 839 -7.11 -32.21 1.83
CA ARG A 839 -7.09 -31.98 0.38
C ARG A 839 -7.20 -30.52 0.05
N GLY A 840 -6.60 -30.10 -1.05
CA GLY A 840 -6.69 -28.75 -1.58
C GLY A 840 -6.16 -27.72 -0.57
N LEU A 841 -6.90 -26.66 -0.37
CA LEU A 841 -6.56 -25.61 0.61
C LEU A 841 -6.43 -26.10 2.04
N ARG A 842 -7.05 -27.24 2.36
CA ARG A 842 -6.89 -27.89 3.68
C ARG A 842 -5.45 -28.40 3.87
N GLY A 843 -4.71 -28.58 2.80
CA GLY A 843 -3.27 -28.87 2.85
C GLY A 843 -2.45 -27.85 3.62
N ALA A 844 -2.92 -26.62 3.76
CA ALA A 844 -2.31 -25.58 4.61
C ALA A 844 -2.24 -25.96 6.11
N TYR A 845 -3.07 -26.89 6.57
CA TYR A 845 -2.97 -27.41 7.94
C TYR A 845 -1.64 -28.09 8.25
N ARG A 846 -0.86 -28.48 7.23
CA ARG A 846 0.51 -29.03 7.41
C ARG A 846 1.43 -28.08 8.19
N ASP A 847 1.21 -26.76 8.10
CA ASP A 847 2.01 -25.76 8.81
C ASP A 847 2.01 -25.99 10.33
N SER A 848 0.87 -26.42 10.88
CA SER A 848 0.76 -26.76 12.30
C SER A 848 1.66 -27.90 12.73
N PHE A 849 2.17 -28.69 11.79
CA PHE A 849 2.96 -29.87 12.07
C PHE A 849 4.43 -29.77 11.61
N THR A 850 4.85 -28.62 11.07
CA THR A 850 6.22 -28.40 10.57
C THR A 850 7.26 -28.29 11.68
N ASN A 851 6.87 -27.74 12.86
CA ASN A 851 7.75 -27.65 14.01
C ASN A 851 7.76 -28.97 14.79
N PRO A 852 8.89 -29.72 14.87
CA PRO A 852 8.95 -31.00 15.57
C PRO A 852 8.61 -30.93 17.07
N GLU A 853 8.85 -29.80 17.72
CA GLU A 853 8.58 -29.62 19.16
C GLU A 853 7.08 -29.57 19.46
N ASP A 854 6.27 -29.11 18.52
CA ASP A 854 4.82 -28.92 18.69
C ASP A 854 4.00 -30.08 18.08
N GLN A 855 4.62 -30.97 17.31
CA GLN A 855 3.91 -32.01 16.55
C GLN A 855 2.99 -32.86 17.42
N ALA A 856 3.50 -33.42 18.53
CA ALA A 856 2.70 -34.28 19.42
C ALA A 856 1.46 -33.56 19.98
N SER A 857 1.65 -32.36 20.50
CA SER A 857 0.55 -31.52 21.01
C SER A 857 -0.47 -31.18 19.93
N ASN A 858 -0.01 -30.81 18.72
CA ASN A 858 -0.89 -30.47 17.62
C ASN A 858 -1.65 -31.68 17.07
N VAL A 859 -1.04 -32.87 17.09
CA VAL A 859 -1.73 -34.14 16.77
C VAL A 859 -2.84 -34.41 17.80
N GLU A 860 -2.55 -34.29 19.11
CA GLU A 860 -3.57 -34.46 20.15
C GLU A 860 -4.73 -33.48 19.99
N VAL A 861 -4.44 -32.22 19.70
CA VAL A 861 -5.46 -31.19 19.41
C VAL A 861 -6.28 -31.55 18.18
N ALA A 862 -5.64 -31.96 17.08
CA ALA A 862 -6.32 -32.34 15.84
C ALA A 862 -7.26 -33.55 16.04
N LEU A 863 -6.88 -34.51 16.88
CA LEU A 863 -7.65 -35.72 17.14
C LEU A 863 -8.67 -35.56 18.27
N SER A 864 -8.49 -34.67 19.23
CA SER A 864 -9.45 -34.43 20.32
C SER A 864 -10.85 -34.05 19.83
N SER A 865 -10.96 -33.40 18.66
CA SER A 865 -12.22 -33.05 18.01
C SER A 865 -12.92 -34.25 17.35
N VAL A 866 -12.21 -35.36 17.12
CA VAL A 866 -12.70 -36.53 16.42
C VAL A 866 -12.89 -37.71 17.39
N LEU A 867 -11.96 -37.89 18.30
CA LEU A 867 -11.94 -38.95 19.29
C LEU A 867 -11.70 -38.38 20.69
N ALA A 868 -12.79 -37.91 21.33
CA ALA A 868 -12.70 -37.29 22.65
C ALA A 868 -12.15 -38.26 23.70
N GLY A 869 -11.11 -37.84 24.41
CA GLY A 869 -10.43 -38.63 25.42
C GLY A 869 -9.52 -39.73 24.87
N ALA A 870 -9.15 -39.69 23.60
CA ALA A 870 -8.18 -40.58 23.01
C ALA A 870 -6.78 -40.37 23.59
N THR A 871 -6.02 -41.44 23.71
CA THR A 871 -4.55 -41.42 23.91
C THR A 871 -3.88 -41.89 22.63
N VAL A 872 -3.11 -41.00 21.99
CA VAL A 872 -2.35 -41.35 20.77
C VAL A 872 -1.07 -42.07 21.17
N THR A 873 -0.86 -43.27 20.65
CA THR A 873 0.34 -44.07 20.92
C THR A 873 1.37 -43.96 19.83
N ASN A 874 0.94 -43.70 18.62
CA ASN A 874 1.81 -43.50 17.44
C ASN A 874 1.19 -42.56 16.44
N TYR A 875 2.01 -41.78 15.73
CA TYR A 875 1.55 -40.93 14.61
C TYR A 875 2.62 -40.75 13.54
N GLY A 876 2.22 -40.41 12.34
CA GLY A 876 3.09 -40.13 11.21
C GLY A 876 2.48 -39.16 10.24
N PHE A 877 3.28 -38.66 9.31
CA PHE A 877 2.82 -37.71 8.31
C PHE A 877 3.18 -38.18 6.90
N GLU A 878 2.23 -38.04 5.99
CA GLU A 878 2.44 -38.20 4.56
C GLU A 878 2.53 -36.82 3.91
N ASN A 879 3.51 -36.58 3.06
CA ASN A 879 3.69 -35.35 2.30
C ASN A 879 3.75 -34.05 3.15
N LEU A 880 4.26 -34.14 4.40
CA LEU A 880 4.37 -32.96 5.26
C LEU A 880 5.17 -31.82 4.60
N ASN A 881 6.26 -32.17 3.91
CA ASN A 881 7.17 -31.24 3.24
C ASN A 881 7.08 -31.30 1.69
N ASP A 882 6.23 -32.15 1.13
CA ASP A 882 6.02 -32.27 -0.32
C ASP A 882 4.65 -31.71 -0.72
N LEU A 883 4.65 -30.52 -1.31
CA LEU A 883 3.44 -29.82 -1.74
C LEU A 883 2.78 -30.45 -2.97
N ARG A 884 3.41 -31.45 -3.61
CA ARG A 884 2.86 -32.14 -4.78
C ARG A 884 1.79 -33.16 -4.46
N GLY A 885 1.73 -33.60 -3.19
CA GLY A 885 0.74 -34.56 -2.71
C GLY A 885 -0.16 -33.98 -1.63
N ASP A 886 -1.36 -34.54 -1.49
CA ASP A 886 -2.23 -34.22 -0.37
C ASP A 886 -1.55 -34.55 0.95
N PHE A 887 -1.68 -33.66 1.92
CA PHE A 887 -1.12 -33.87 3.26
C PHE A 887 -2.00 -34.84 4.06
N ALA A 888 -1.40 -35.82 4.70
CA ALA A 888 -2.15 -36.68 5.63
C ALA A 888 -1.41 -36.92 6.95
N LEU A 889 -2.20 -37.00 8.02
CA LEU A 889 -1.82 -37.42 9.35
C LEU A 889 -2.29 -38.87 9.53
N THR A 890 -1.37 -39.80 9.80
CA THR A 890 -1.65 -41.16 10.24
C THR A 890 -1.52 -41.26 11.75
N PHE A 891 -2.37 -42.07 12.42
CA PHE A 891 -2.36 -42.14 13.85
C PHE A 891 -2.92 -43.46 14.37
N GLU A 892 -2.45 -43.86 15.54
CA GLU A 892 -2.88 -45.06 16.28
C GLU A 892 -3.05 -44.70 17.75
N GLY A 893 -3.94 -45.42 18.45
CA GLY A 893 -4.14 -45.19 19.87
C GLY A 893 -5.32 -45.92 20.47
N GLU A 894 -5.79 -45.41 21.60
CA GLU A 894 -6.91 -45.97 22.33
C GLU A 894 -7.86 -44.90 22.90
N VAL A 895 -9.13 -45.26 23.00
CA VAL A 895 -10.18 -44.49 23.69
C VAL A 895 -10.75 -45.32 24.80
N PRO A 896 -10.57 -44.98 26.07
CA PRO A 896 -11.00 -45.81 27.20
C PRO A 896 -12.49 -46.01 27.31
N ASN A 897 -13.32 -45.06 26.90
CA ASN A 897 -14.76 -45.04 27.05
C ASN A 897 -15.46 -44.69 25.74
N TYR A 898 -15.10 -45.36 24.62
CA TYR A 898 -15.73 -45.11 23.32
C TYR A 898 -17.20 -45.53 23.30
N ALA A 899 -17.52 -46.68 23.89
CA ALA A 899 -18.87 -47.11 24.17
C ALA A 899 -19.15 -47.15 25.68
N ARG A 900 -20.37 -46.85 26.06
CA ARG A 900 -20.78 -46.80 27.48
C ARG A 900 -21.63 -48.02 27.85
N PRO A 901 -21.47 -48.62 29.02
CA PRO A 901 -22.34 -49.67 29.51
C PRO A 901 -23.80 -49.20 29.60
N ARG A 902 -24.76 -49.99 29.06
CA ARG A 902 -26.19 -49.69 29.11
C ARG A 902 -27.02 -50.97 29.33
N GLY A 903 -27.41 -51.23 30.56
CA GLY A 903 -28.01 -52.50 30.95
C GLY A 903 -26.99 -53.63 30.81
N GLU A 904 -27.37 -54.71 30.12
CA GLU A 904 -26.50 -55.84 29.81
C GLU A 904 -25.67 -55.61 28.53
N GLY A 905 -25.86 -54.47 27.83
CA GLY A 905 -25.21 -54.12 26.56
C GLY A 905 -24.35 -52.90 26.63
N LEU A 906 -23.99 -52.39 25.45
CA LEU A 906 -23.22 -51.15 25.25
C LEU A 906 -24.03 -50.17 24.42
N ALA A 907 -23.74 -48.87 24.58
CA ALA A 907 -24.21 -47.80 23.70
C ALA A 907 -23.05 -47.01 23.16
N LEU A 908 -23.03 -46.73 21.86
CA LEU A 908 -22.09 -45.85 21.21
C LEU A 908 -22.84 -44.80 20.40
N GLY A 909 -22.18 -43.70 20.06
CA GLY A 909 -22.77 -42.65 19.22
C GLY A 909 -23.15 -43.18 17.83
N ALA A 910 -24.20 -42.66 17.25
CA ALA A 910 -24.58 -42.94 15.86
C ALA A 910 -23.50 -42.55 14.86
N VAL A 911 -22.67 -41.58 15.21
CA VAL A 911 -21.49 -41.13 14.47
C VAL A 911 -20.27 -41.05 15.40
N PRO A 912 -19.03 -41.09 14.88
CA PRO A 912 -17.82 -41.11 15.71
C PRO A 912 -17.64 -39.82 16.53
N TYR A 913 -18.08 -38.69 16.00
CA TYR A 913 -18.04 -37.36 16.65
C TYR A 913 -19.14 -36.47 16.06
N SER A 914 -19.53 -35.43 16.78
CA SER A 914 -20.53 -34.45 16.32
C SER A 914 -19.86 -33.26 15.67
N PHE A 915 -20.46 -32.72 14.62
CA PHE A 915 -20.04 -31.44 14.04
C PHE A 915 -20.51 -30.23 14.83
N ASP A 916 -21.54 -30.40 15.68
CA ASP A 916 -22.16 -29.35 16.50
C ASP A 916 -22.45 -28.05 15.69
N LEU A 917 -23.08 -28.23 14.53
CA LEU A 917 -23.34 -27.14 13.57
C LEU A 917 -24.15 -25.99 14.19
N GLY A 918 -25.03 -26.31 15.16
CA GLY A 918 -25.75 -25.29 15.89
C GLY A 918 -24.86 -24.38 16.72
N GLN A 919 -23.85 -24.95 17.38
CA GLN A 919 -22.89 -24.16 18.14
C GLN A 919 -21.98 -23.29 17.22
N VAL A 920 -21.62 -23.81 16.06
CA VAL A 920 -20.75 -23.10 15.10
C VAL A 920 -21.49 -21.97 14.38
N PHE A 921 -22.72 -22.22 13.90
CA PHE A 921 -23.40 -21.33 12.97
C PHE A 921 -24.64 -20.62 13.51
N ILE A 922 -25.25 -21.10 14.60
CA ILE A 922 -26.45 -20.47 15.16
C ILE A 922 -26.08 -19.45 16.22
N THR A 923 -25.82 -18.24 15.79
CA THR A 923 -25.43 -17.13 16.68
C THR A 923 -26.59 -16.27 17.16
N ALA A 924 -27.77 -16.41 16.53
CA ALA A 924 -29.00 -15.70 16.87
C ALA A 924 -30.24 -16.47 16.38
N GLU A 925 -31.36 -16.29 17.02
CA GLU A 925 -32.66 -16.88 16.59
C GLU A 925 -33.17 -16.30 15.27
N LYS A 926 -32.92 -15.03 15.04
CA LYS A 926 -33.28 -14.28 13.83
C LYS A 926 -32.16 -13.31 13.49
N ARG A 927 -31.93 -13.10 12.21
CA ARG A 927 -30.92 -12.17 11.70
C ARG A 927 -31.54 -11.04 10.89
N ARG A 928 -30.92 -9.89 10.97
CA ARG A 928 -31.19 -8.72 10.12
C ARG A 928 -30.30 -8.72 8.88
N TYR A 929 -29.06 -9.22 9.06
CA TYR A 929 -28.04 -9.26 8.01
C TYR A 929 -27.75 -10.71 7.61
N PRO A 930 -27.16 -10.96 6.42
CA PRO A 930 -26.74 -12.29 6.04
C PRO A 930 -25.79 -12.90 7.08
N LEU A 931 -25.85 -14.22 7.24
CA LEU A 931 -24.78 -14.97 7.88
C LEU A 931 -23.67 -15.18 6.86
N ARG A 932 -22.47 -14.68 7.14
CA ARG A 932 -21.30 -14.89 6.30
C ARG A 932 -20.58 -16.16 6.71
N ILE A 933 -20.48 -17.09 5.78
CA ILE A 933 -19.61 -18.26 5.89
C ILE A 933 -18.35 -17.96 5.08
N GLU A 934 -17.25 -17.68 5.78
CA GLU A 934 -16.01 -17.23 5.16
C GLU A 934 -15.26 -18.34 4.46
N ARG A 935 -15.41 -19.58 4.94
CA ARG A 935 -14.77 -20.78 4.37
C ARG A 935 -15.80 -21.88 4.22
N PRO A 936 -15.74 -22.66 3.13
CA PRO A 936 -16.60 -23.82 3.03
C PRO A 936 -16.21 -24.85 4.08
N GLU A 937 -17.20 -25.58 4.63
CA GLU A 937 -16.93 -26.76 5.44
C GLU A 937 -17.24 -28.00 4.59
N ALA A 938 -16.24 -28.83 4.40
CA ALA A 938 -16.29 -30.03 3.58
C ALA A 938 -15.59 -31.18 4.30
N TRP A 939 -16.36 -32.20 4.64
CA TRP A 939 -15.89 -33.35 5.41
C TRP A 939 -16.39 -34.63 4.78
N GLU A 940 -15.54 -35.64 4.74
CA GLU A 940 -15.85 -36.99 4.29
C GLU A 940 -15.25 -37.98 5.25
N ASP A 941 -16.08 -38.77 5.94
CA ASP A 941 -15.64 -39.77 6.91
C ASP A 941 -16.02 -41.18 6.40
N ASP A 942 -15.08 -42.10 6.51
CA ASP A 942 -15.27 -43.56 6.31
C ASP A 942 -14.78 -44.25 7.58
N VAL A 943 -15.71 -44.67 8.41
CA VAL A 943 -15.42 -45.22 9.73
C VAL A 943 -15.91 -46.65 9.83
N ARG A 944 -14.99 -47.54 10.19
CA ARG A 944 -15.25 -48.97 10.40
C ARG A 944 -15.12 -49.31 11.86
N ILE A 945 -16.14 -49.92 12.44
CA ILE A 945 -16.16 -50.34 13.84
C ILE A 945 -16.32 -51.84 13.91
N SER A 946 -15.28 -52.54 14.35
CA SER A 946 -15.38 -53.96 14.67
C SER A 946 -16.07 -54.12 16.04
N LEU A 947 -17.22 -54.79 16.05
CA LEU A 947 -17.98 -55.02 17.26
C LEU A 947 -17.35 -56.06 18.15
N PRO A 948 -17.54 -55.97 19.50
CA PRO A 948 -16.93 -56.95 20.39
C PRO A 948 -17.52 -58.37 20.20
N ALA A 949 -16.70 -59.40 20.33
CA ALA A 949 -17.14 -60.78 20.24
C ALA A 949 -18.33 -61.05 21.20
N GLY A 950 -19.37 -61.64 20.70
CA GLY A 950 -20.59 -61.89 21.47
C GLY A 950 -21.59 -60.70 21.56
N TYR A 951 -21.39 -59.64 20.87
CA TYR A 951 -22.32 -58.50 20.73
C TYR A 951 -22.82 -58.34 19.30
N ARG A 952 -24.00 -57.83 19.18
CA ARG A 952 -24.58 -57.40 17.89
C ARG A 952 -25.36 -56.09 18.02
N LEU A 953 -25.60 -55.42 16.92
CA LEU A 953 -26.47 -54.24 16.89
C LEU A 953 -27.90 -54.65 17.27
N GLY A 954 -28.49 -53.94 18.22
CA GLY A 954 -29.85 -54.17 18.69
C GLY A 954 -30.92 -53.81 17.65
N ALA A 955 -30.60 -52.85 16.79
CA ALA A 955 -31.42 -52.45 15.63
C ALA A 955 -30.47 -51.97 14.52
N GLN A 956 -30.88 -52.18 13.27
CA GLN A 956 -30.14 -51.66 12.15
C GLN A 956 -30.20 -50.12 12.14
N PRO A 957 -29.07 -49.40 12.06
CA PRO A 957 -29.10 -47.97 11.92
C PRO A 957 -29.75 -47.56 10.59
N ARG A 958 -30.31 -46.36 10.59
CA ARG A 958 -30.99 -45.81 9.38
C ARG A 958 -30.10 -44.75 8.74
N ASP A 959 -30.07 -44.77 7.42
CA ASP A 959 -29.44 -43.70 6.66
C ASP A 959 -30.19 -42.37 6.85
N ALA A 960 -29.48 -41.26 6.75
CA ALA A 960 -30.11 -39.95 6.80
C ALA A 960 -29.50 -39.00 5.77
N ARG A 961 -30.36 -38.10 5.31
CA ARG A 961 -29.99 -37.03 4.42
C ARG A 961 -30.69 -35.74 4.80
N PHE A 962 -29.94 -34.69 4.99
CA PHE A 962 -30.47 -33.36 5.30
C PHE A 962 -29.93 -32.35 4.26
N GLU A 963 -30.79 -31.44 3.84
CA GLU A 963 -30.49 -30.38 2.89
C GLU A 963 -30.85 -29.02 3.49
N GLY A 964 -29.97 -28.05 3.33
CA GLY A 964 -30.13 -26.67 3.75
C GLY A 964 -29.71 -25.68 2.69
N PRO A 965 -29.98 -24.39 2.87
CA PRO A 965 -29.48 -23.36 1.99
C PRO A 965 -27.95 -23.36 1.94
N GLY A 966 -27.37 -23.79 0.81
CA GLY A 966 -25.93 -23.93 0.64
C GLY A 966 -25.29 -25.02 1.51
N ALA A 967 -26.06 -25.98 2.03
CA ALA A 967 -25.53 -27.02 2.89
C ALA A 967 -26.20 -28.36 2.63
N SER A 968 -25.46 -29.45 2.79
CA SER A 968 -25.95 -30.83 2.70
C SER A 968 -25.23 -31.72 3.72
N TYR A 969 -25.91 -32.71 4.22
CA TYR A 969 -25.37 -33.74 5.10
C TYR A 969 -25.94 -35.08 4.70
N THR A 970 -25.12 -36.13 4.67
CA THR A 970 -25.53 -37.52 4.45
C THR A 970 -24.79 -38.42 5.41
N VAL A 971 -25.45 -39.45 5.91
CA VAL A 971 -24.84 -40.54 6.63
C VAL A 971 -25.47 -41.85 6.17
N GLU A 972 -24.65 -42.81 5.85
CA GLU A 972 -25.01 -44.16 5.38
C GLU A 972 -24.37 -45.20 6.28
N TYR A 973 -25.12 -46.27 6.59
CA TYR A 973 -24.65 -47.36 7.45
C TYR A 973 -24.69 -48.69 6.69
N THR A 974 -23.59 -49.42 6.79
CA THR A 974 -23.54 -50.80 6.32
C THR A 974 -23.13 -51.73 7.46
N VAL A 975 -23.85 -52.82 7.62
CA VAL A 975 -23.58 -53.81 8.68
C VAL A 975 -23.22 -55.12 8.01
N ASN A 976 -22.00 -55.58 8.19
CA ASN A 976 -21.45 -56.80 7.60
C ASN A 976 -20.96 -57.72 8.74
N GLY A 977 -21.83 -58.59 9.27
CA GLY A 977 -21.48 -59.47 10.35
C GLY A 977 -21.24 -58.72 11.66
N ASP A 978 -20.01 -58.69 12.11
CA ASP A 978 -19.51 -57.99 13.29
C ASP A 978 -18.84 -56.61 12.98
N GLU A 979 -18.98 -56.15 11.75
CA GLU A 979 -18.43 -54.87 11.33
C GLU A 979 -19.58 -53.89 11.01
N LEU A 980 -19.50 -52.67 11.59
CA LEU A 980 -20.32 -51.52 11.27
C LEU A 980 -19.51 -50.49 10.50
N GLU A 981 -19.87 -50.23 9.26
CA GLU A 981 -19.31 -49.18 8.43
C GLU A 981 -20.24 -47.96 8.47
N ILE A 982 -19.64 -46.76 8.66
CA ILE A 982 -20.35 -45.47 8.71
C ILE A 982 -19.68 -44.57 7.67
N ARG A 983 -20.43 -44.19 6.65
CA ARG A 983 -19.99 -43.20 5.64
C ARG A 983 -20.74 -41.90 5.86
N ARG A 984 -20.03 -40.82 6.08
CA ARG A 984 -20.62 -39.53 6.38
C ARG A 984 -20.02 -38.44 5.51
N ARG A 985 -20.87 -37.53 5.03
CA ARG A 985 -20.42 -36.34 4.27
C ARG A 985 -21.14 -35.11 4.79
N LEU A 986 -20.39 -34.04 5.04
CA LEU A 986 -20.91 -32.70 5.34
C LEU A 986 -20.36 -31.72 4.32
N PHE A 987 -21.24 -30.87 3.80
CA PHE A 987 -20.87 -29.71 3.02
C PHE A 987 -21.63 -28.47 3.48
N VAL A 988 -20.92 -27.36 3.73
CA VAL A 988 -21.49 -26.03 3.92
C VAL A 988 -20.72 -25.09 3.00
N ALA A 989 -21.41 -24.50 2.04
CA ALA A 989 -20.80 -23.62 1.04
C ALA A 989 -20.33 -22.30 1.66
N GLN A 990 -19.21 -21.79 1.16
CA GLN A 990 -18.81 -20.41 1.39
C GLN A 990 -19.85 -19.45 0.81
N GLY A 991 -20.10 -18.32 1.49
CA GLY A 991 -20.98 -17.28 0.98
C GLY A 991 -21.95 -16.74 2.02
N ASP A 992 -22.95 -16.02 1.54
CA ASP A 992 -23.91 -15.33 2.38
C ASP A 992 -25.25 -16.05 2.41
N ILE A 993 -25.66 -16.50 3.60
CA ILE A 993 -27.01 -17.01 3.82
C ILE A 993 -27.92 -15.83 4.18
N SER A 994 -28.83 -15.49 3.28
CA SER A 994 -29.73 -14.35 3.47
C SER A 994 -30.62 -14.49 4.71
N PRO A 995 -31.09 -13.41 5.35
CA PRO A 995 -32.00 -13.47 6.49
C PRO A 995 -33.28 -14.29 6.22
N ARG A 996 -33.73 -14.35 4.97
CA ARG A 996 -34.89 -15.17 4.57
C ARG A 996 -34.57 -16.65 4.58
N ALA A 997 -33.37 -17.04 4.13
CA ALA A 997 -32.91 -18.43 4.09
C ALA A 997 -32.42 -18.92 5.46
N TYR A 998 -32.03 -18.01 6.36
CA TYR A 998 -31.42 -18.33 7.65
C TYR A 998 -32.26 -19.28 8.50
N ARG A 999 -33.58 -19.11 8.52
CA ARG A 999 -34.47 -20.02 9.28
C ARG A 999 -34.39 -21.46 8.77
N ALA A 1000 -34.27 -21.66 7.47
CA ALA A 1000 -34.15 -23.01 6.91
C ALA A 1000 -32.77 -23.59 7.20
N PHE A 1001 -31.72 -22.76 7.20
CA PHE A 1001 -30.36 -23.15 7.56
C PHE A 1001 -30.25 -23.53 9.05
N VAL A 1002 -30.86 -22.76 9.96
CA VAL A 1002 -30.95 -23.10 11.39
C VAL A 1002 -31.65 -24.47 11.61
N ARG A 1003 -32.71 -24.75 10.85
CA ARG A 1003 -33.37 -26.05 10.89
C ARG A 1003 -32.42 -27.15 10.46
N PHE A 1004 -31.73 -26.98 9.34
CA PHE A 1004 -30.72 -27.93 8.86
C PHE A 1004 -29.67 -28.23 9.94
N CYS A 1005 -29.08 -27.22 10.57
CA CYS A 1005 -28.08 -27.41 11.61
C CYS A 1005 -28.66 -28.22 12.79
N ARG A 1006 -29.88 -27.87 13.27
CA ARG A 1006 -30.54 -28.54 14.39
C ARG A 1006 -30.93 -30.01 14.07
N ASP A 1007 -31.35 -30.25 12.84
CA ASP A 1007 -31.73 -31.60 12.40
C ASP A 1007 -30.52 -32.52 12.33
N VAL A 1008 -29.38 -32.01 11.83
CA VAL A 1008 -28.08 -32.72 11.81
C VAL A 1008 -27.61 -32.98 13.25
N ASP A 1009 -27.54 -31.94 14.12
CA ASP A 1009 -27.08 -32.09 15.50
C ASP A 1009 -27.97 -33.07 16.32
N ALA A 1010 -29.28 -33.08 16.02
CA ALA A 1010 -30.20 -34.02 16.70
C ALA A 1010 -29.92 -35.47 16.26
N TRP A 1011 -29.67 -35.68 14.96
CA TRP A 1011 -29.33 -36.99 14.43
C TRP A 1011 -27.98 -37.50 14.95
N GLU A 1012 -26.97 -36.68 14.97
CA GLU A 1012 -25.63 -37.06 15.42
C GLU A 1012 -25.57 -37.40 16.92
N LYS A 1013 -26.55 -36.98 17.71
CA LYS A 1013 -26.69 -37.31 19.13
C LYS A 1013 -27.47 -38.62 19.39
N GLU A 1014 -27.97 -39.29 18.35
CA GLU A 1014 -28.58 -40.59 18.51
C GLU A 1014 -27.55 -41.64 18.95
N GLU A 1015 -28.01 -42.67 19.67
CA GLU A 1015 -27.18 -43.77 20.16
C GLU A 1015 -27.51 -45.08 19.47
N LEU A 1016 -26.50 -45.81 19.07
CA LEU A 1016 -26.58 -47.19 18.64
C LEU A 1016 -26.42 -48.12 19.85
N LYS A 1017 -27.28 -49.11 19.96
CA LYS A 1017 -27.26 -50.09 21.06
C LYS A 1017 -26.66 -51.40 20.59
N LEU A 1018 -25.69 -51.92 21.34
CA LEU A 1018 -25.17 -53.25 21.19
C LEU A 1018 -25.77 -54.16 22.27
N THR A 1019 -26.28 -55.31 21.86
CA THR A 1019 -26.86 -56.32 22.72
C THR A 1019 -26.05 -57.60 22.71
N PRO A 1020 -25.85 -58.27 23.81
CA PRO A 1020 -25.20 -59.59 23.83
C PRO A 1020 -25.92 -60.59 22.93
N VAL A 1021 -25.18 -61.42 22.22
CA VAL A 1021 -25.73 -62.56 21.45
C VAL A 1021 -26.08 -63.67 22.40
N GLY A 1022 -27.41 -63.95 22.66
CA GLY A 1022 -27.86 -64.96 23.57
C GLY A 1022 -28.50 -64.46 24.85
N GLY A 1023 -28.67 -63.12 25.03
CA GLY A 1023 -29.55 -62.52 26.03
C GLY A 1023 -31.01 -62.68 25.64
N PRO A 1024 -32.00 -62.73 26.62
CA PRO A 1024 -33.39 -63.01 26.35
C PRO A 1024 -34.07 -61.95 25.48
#